data_0e10093160ed0d4f958ecc31a5f48b87
#
_entry.id   0e10093160ed0d4f958ecc31a5f48b87
#
_cell.length_a   1.000
_cell.length_b   1.000
_cell.length_c   1.000
_cell.angle_alpha   90.00
_cell.angle_beta   90.00
_cell.angle_gamma   90.00
#
_symmetry.space_group_name_H-M   'P 1'
#
loop_
_entity.id
_entity.type
_entity.pdbx_description
1 polymer ?
#
loop_
_entity_poly.entity_id
_entity_poly.type
_entity_poly.pdbx_seq_one_letter_code
_entity_poly.pdbx_strand_id
1 'polypeptide(L)'
;MFNKTMVATGVAIAVAAMPVVAEEGSFMDELEISGELKNESAIFTKSGTTVGAASAHDNRDMLKSETSIRLFVNGLAGESSEWHAEIRPVRDTQAVDGYKGHENYSQQDFLRELYVDTTAGEDDAVSLRIGKQQVVWGTADGMKLLDIINPTDYREMAQNSMDESRIPVWMVNAETDLEDGSNLQLVISQPRENVFAGLNRNINTVARVNNTTNGGDLTTGSGHDQGHAFMMKGVDTITGKTNGFLNIAPDIGSVALGFSGQFTAAGLQGTTNMTVAQFQKMTNAQLNARPWPASATSITGAIAGGSDGTQIMNAFAGNYDTNLNAATSANDYAVVKDSAFEYMDNATFATFDAFVNASSQYTYDMPSDSDVDAAVRIKRSLDNGLNYSLNYSYNYDKNPIINLSWRGANDVELTPTETINHFNGAGAVVAGTGVAGYAYSTTTLTLADSGGQAYGAVAGLAPTLRFEQTVERAHNIGSAMDYAVDTESLGAVVLRGEFLYQKDVYQPVMNLDKLSIGNLTEALKMEQTNRFKYVLGADITVMTNMMVSAQFIQDRNLDHIDNGNNFTADYATMHMTNGFNKAEENKEFYSLFFSKPFGAEQQHRWNNIIMFEENGGKWNRFDVEYSFNDELIGMFEYDKYWGDENTQFGQLEASSNLQLGLKYIF
;
A
#
# COMPACT_ATOMS: atom_id res chain seq x y z
N MET A 1 -12.20 -10.61 -14.45
CA MET A 1 -11.32 -11.32 -15.39
C MET A 1 -11.57 -10.79 -16.79
N PHE A 2 -10.92 -9.72 -17.19
CA PHE A 2 -10.87 -9.39 -18.61
C PHE A 2 -10.09 -10.50 -19.29
N ASN A 3 -10.80 -11.30 -20.04
CA ASN A 3 -10.20 -12.35 -20.84
C ASN A 3 -9.27 -11.65 -21.84
N LYS A 4 -7.98 -11.98 -21.87
CA LYS A 4 -7.00 -11.44 -22.83
C LYS A 4 -7.54 -11.47 -24.27
N THR A 5 -8.49 -12.38 -24.53
CA THR A 5 -9.25 -12.51 -25.76
C THR A 5 -10.27 -11.38 -25.96
N MET A 6 -10.90 -10.85 -24.91
CA MET A 6 -11.86 -9.73 -25.03
C MET A 6 -11.18 -8.40 -25.34
N VAL A 7 -10.01 -8.14 -24.74
CA VAL A 7 -9.23 -6.93 -25.05
C VAL A 7 -8.69 -6.99 -26.47
N ALA A 8 -8.14 -8.14 -26.89
CA ALA A 8 -7.72 -8.34 -28.28
C ALA A 8 -8.91 -8.27 -29.26
N THR A 9 -10.08 -8.73 -28.86
CA THR A 9 -11.32 -8.65 -29.66
C THR A 9 -11.87 -7.22 -29.66
N GLY A 10 -11.81 -6.50 -28.55
CA GLY A 10 -12.21 -5.09 -28.47
C GLY A 10 -11.32 -4.17 -29.33
N VAL A 11 -10.00 -4.38 -29.31
CA VAL A 11 -9.06 -3.69 -30.19
C VAL A 11 -9.28 -4.07 -31.65
N ALA A 12 -9.51 -5.36 -31.93
CA ALA A 12 -9.83 -5.83 -33.29
C ALA A 12 -11.19 -5.29 -33.78
N ILE A 13 -12.20 -5.14 -32.91
CA ILE A 13 -13.50 -4.57 -33.24
C ILE A 13 -13.40 -3.04 -33.39
N ALA A 14 -12.61 -2.35 -32.58
CA ALA A 14 -12.38 -0.90 -32.73
C ALA A 14 -11.60 -0.59 -34.01
N VAL A 15 -10.61 -1.40 -34.36
CA VAL A 15 -9.89 -1.30 -35.63
C VAL A 15 -10.76 -1.76 -36.82
N ALA A 16 -11.64 -2.75 -36.64
CA ALA A 16 -12.54 -3.24 -37.70
C ALA A 16 -13.81 -2.39 -37.85
N ALA A 17 -14.20 -1.60 -36.87
CA ALA A 17 -15.33 -0.67 -36.96
C ALA A 17 -14.96 0.70 -37.55
N MET A 18 -13.70 0.94 -37.85
CA MET A 18 -13.34 2.10 -38.67
C MET A 18 -13.81 1.89 -40.07
N PRO A 19 -14.61 2.79 -40.65
CA PRO A 19 -15.01 2.67 -42.04
C PRO A 19 -13.75 2.75 -42.90
N VAL A 20 -13.35 1.62 -43.49
CA VAL A 20 -12.30 1.61 -44.52
C VAL A 20 -12.88 2.32 -45.73
N VAL A 21 -12.71 3.64 -45.76
CA VAL A 21 -12.81 4.37 -47.01
C VAL A 21 -11.40 4.28 -47.62
N ALA A 22 -11.19 3.22 -48.36
CA ALA A 22 -9.99 3.08 -49.17
C ALA A 22 -10.11 3.99 -50.39
N GLU A 23 -9.63 5.22 -50.27
CA GLU A 23 -9.06 5.94 -51.38
C GLU A 23 -7.53 5.68 -51.42
N GLU A 24 -6.98 5.56 -52.60
CA GLU A 24 -5.65 5.06 -52.97
C GLU A 24 -4.48 5.80 -52.31
N GLY A 25 -4.32 5.72 -50.98
CA GLY A 25 -3.13 5.98 -50.19
C GLY A 25 -2.88 4.75 -49.32
N SER A 26 -1.65 4.28 -49.22
CA SER A 26 -1.36 3.16 -48.34
C SER A 26 -1.66 3.59 -46.91
N PHE A 27 -2.50 2.86 -46.17
CA PHE A 27 -2.76 3.07 -44.74
C PHE A 27 -1.47 3.26 -43.92
N MET A 28 -0.36 2.70 -44.40
CA MET A 28 0.96 2.80 -43.77
C MET A 28 1.65 4.15 -44.02
N ASP A 29 1.25 4.90 -45.02
CA ASP A 29 1.85 6.19 -45.35
C ASP A 29 1.31 7.34 -44.46
N GLU A 30 0.23 7.07 -43.73
CA GLU A 30 -0.42 8.01 -42.80
C GLU A 30 -0.11 7.71 -41.32
N LEU A 31 0.71 6.67 -41.05
CA LEU A 31 1.10 6.31 -39.69
C LEU A 31 2.40 7.03 -39.29
N GLU A 32 2.34 7.75 -38.19
CA GLU A 32 3.52 8.24 -37.51
C GLU A 32 3.92 7.25 -36.41
N ILE A 33 5.11 6.67 -36.54
CA ILE A 33 5.64 5.71 -35.56
C ILE A 33 6.93 6.30 -35.00
N SER A 34 6.97 6.45 -33.68
CA SER A 34 8.17 6.83 -32.94
C SER A 34 8.30 5.97 -31.70
N GLY A 35 9.41 6.02 -31.04
CA GLY A 35 9.57 5.22 -29.81
C GLY A 35 10.88 5.42 -29.12
N GLU A 36 11.00 4.70 -28.00
CA GLU A 36 12.22 4.66 -27.22
C GLU A 36 12.52 3.23 -26.74
N LEU A 37 13.80 2.90 -26.70
CA LEU A 37 14.35 1.72 -26.04
C LEU A 37 15.12 2.21 -24.82
N LYS A 38 14.71 1.80 -23.63
CA LYS A 38 15.33 2.19 -22.36
C LYS A 38 15.85 0.96 -21.62
N ASN A 39 17.06 1.04 -21.10
CA ASN A 39 17.60 0.07 -20.15
C ASN A 39 18.02 0.80 -18.88
N GLU A 40 17.62 0.29 -17.74
CA GLU A 40 17.95 0.81 -16.42
C GLU A 40 18.51 -0.30 -15.54
N SER A 41 19.61 -0.01 -14.86
CA SER A 41 20.25 -0.93 -13.92
C SER A 41 20.56 -0.19 -12.63
N ALA A 42 20.17 -0.78 -11.51
CA ALA A 42 20.35 -0.18 -10.19
C ALA A 42 20.99 -1.15 -9.21
N ILE A 43 21.76 -0.59 -8.30
CA ILE A 43 22.40 -1.29 -7.19
C ILE A 43 22.05 -0.63 -5.87
N PHE A 44 21.95 -1.42 -4.81
CA PHE A 44 21.79 -0.88 -3.46
C PHE A 44 23.03 -0.11 -3.03
N THR A 45 22.85 1.01 -2.35
CA THR A 45 23.96 1.80 -1.74
C THR A 45 24.06 1.57 -0.24
N LYS A 46 23.16 0.79 0.34
CA LYS A 46 23.15 0.45 1.77
C LYS A 46 22.79 -1.03 1.93
N SER A 47 23.44 -1.71 2.86
CA SER A 47 23.04 -3.06 3.27
C SER A 47 21.86 -2.98 4.22
N GLY A 48 20.97 -3.95 4.17
CA GLY A 48 19.83 -4.03 5.05
C GLY A 48 18.73 -4.93 4.53
N THR A 49 17.59 -4.89 5.18
CA THR A 49 16.37 -5.57 4.74
C THR A 49 15.38 -4.52 4.27
N THR A 50 14.98 -4.60 3.01
CA THR A 50 13.90 -3.73 2.50
C THR A 50 12.57 -4.14 3.10
N VAL A 51 11.64 -3.19 3.19
CA VAL A 51 10.31 -3.46 3.75
C VAL A 51 9.67 -4.64 3.03
N GLY A 52 9.30 -5.66 3.78
CA GLY A 52 8.65 -6.88 3.25
C GLY A 52 9.58 -7.91 2.60
N ALA A 53 10.90 -7.69 2.56
CA ALA A 53 11.82 -8.72 2.11
C ALA A 53 12.05 -9.78 3.19
N ALA A 54 12.18 -11.04 2.77
CA ALA A 54 12.47 -12.15 3.67
C ALA A 54 13.96 -12.28 4.02
N SER A 55 14.84 -11.62 3.27
CA SER A 55 16.29 -11.64 3.50
C SER A 55 16.91 -10.26 3.33
N ALA A 56 18.03 -10.04 4.03
CA ALA A 56 18.83 -8.85 3.85
C ALA A 56 19.63 -8.93 2.54
N HIS A 57 19.90 -7.79 1.95
CA HIS A 57 20.82 -7.60 0.82
C HIS A 57 22.09 -6.87 1.29
N ASP A 58 23.14 -7.02 0.52
CA ASP A 58 24.38 -6.30 0.74
C ASP A 58 24.46 -5.02 -0.11
N ASN A 59 25.27 -4.08 0.36
CA ASN A 59 25.63 -2.91 -0.43
C ASN A 59 26.27 -3.35 -1.74
N ARG A 60 25.80 -2.83 -2.88
CA ARG A 60 26.15 -3.14 -4.26
C ARG A 60 25.48 -4.38 -4.85
N ASP A 61 24.61 -5.05 -4.11
CA ASP A 61 23.76 -6.05 -4.75
C ASP A 61 22.91 -5.38 -5.81
N MET A 62 22.63 -6.13 -6.87
CA MET A 62 21.81 -5.62 -7.97
C MET A 62 20.36 -5.55 -7.51
N LEU A 63 19.76 -4.38 -7.69
CA LEU A 63 18.37 -4.10 -7.33
C LEU A 63 17.45 -4.23 -8.55
N LYS A 64 17.88 -3.70 -9.70
CA LYS A 64 17.07 -3.61 -10.93
C LYS A 64 17.94 -3.85 -12.14
N SER A 65 17.42 -4.54 -13.13
CA SER A 65 18.00 -4.63 -14.48
C SER A 65 16.87 -4.73 -15.50
N GLU A 66 16.24 -3.59 -15.74
CA GLU A 66 15.03 -3.45 -16.54
C GLU A 66 15.33 -2.98 -17.96
N THR A 67 14.67 -3.59 -18.92
CA THR A 67 14.65 -3.10 -20.31
C THR A 67 13.20 -2.88 -20.71
N SER A 68 12.90 -1.71 -21.25
CA SER A 68 11.58 -1.36 -21.78
C SER A 68 11.68 -0.82 -23.19
N ILE A 69 10.65 -1.09 -23.98
CA ILE A 69 10.41 -0.46 -25.28
C ILE A 69 9.11 0.30 -25.14
N ARG A 70 9.11 1.56 -25.58
CA ARG A 70 7.91 2.40 -25.63
C ARG A 70 7.68 2.78 -27.06
N LEU A 71 6.57 2.38 -27.64
CA LEU A 71 6.20 2.66 -29.03
C LEU A 71 4.98 3.58 -29.03
N PHE A 72 5.07 4.65 -29.77
CA PHE A 72 3.97 5.57 -30.05
C PHE A 72 3.56 5.39 -31.49
N VAL A 73 2.28 5.21 -31.71
CA VAL A 73 1.68 5.08 -33.04
C VAL A 73 0.52 6.04 -33.14
N ASN A 74 0.61 6.99 -34.04
CA ASN A 74 -0.43 7.97 -34.34
C ASN A 74 -0.95 7.74 -35.74
N GLY A 75 -2.23 8.01 -35.96
CA GLY A 75 -2.85 7.91 -37.27
C GLY A 75 -4.16 8.66 -37.35
N LEU A 76 -4.63 8.86 -38.54
CA LEU A 76 -5.91 9.51 -38.81
C LEU A 76 -7.05 8.48 -38.72
N ALA A 77 -8.20 8.89 -38.20
CA ALA A 77 -9.43 8.12 -38.12
C ALA A 77 -10.57 8.85 -38.86
N GLY A 78 -10.35 9.16 -40.12
CA GLY A 78 -11.23 10.01 -40.94
C GLY A 78 -10.73 11.44 -41.05
N GLU A 79 -11.59 12.38 -41.50
CA GLU A 79 -11.19 13.75 -41.79
C GLU A 79 -11.01 14.63 -40.55
N SER A 80 -11.65 14.29 -39.42
CA SER A 80 -11.68 15.11 -38.21
C SER A 80 -11.32 14.36 -36.93
N SER A 81 -10.78 13.17 -37.05
CA SER A 81 -10.42 12.36 -35.88
C SER A 81 -9.01 11.80 -36.01
N GLU A 82 -8.33 11.72 -34.88
CA GLU A 82 -7.00 11.14 -34.77
C GLU A 82 -7.04 10.02 -33.73
N TRP A 83 -6.18 9.02 -33.87
CA TRP A 83 -6.02 8.00 -32.87
C TRP A 83 -4.56 7.88 -32.43
N HIS A 84 -4.40 7.50 -31.20
CA HIS A 84 -3.10 7.29 -30.56
C HIS A 84 -3.04 5.93 -29.88
N ALA A 85 -1.90 5.25 -30.00
CA ALA A 85 -1.59 4.06 -29.21
C ALA A 85 -0.20 4.15 -28.62
N GLU A 86 -0.08 3.84 -27.33
CA GLU A 86 1.18 3.69 -26.64
C GLU A 86 1.31 2.26 -26.12
N ILE A 87 2.37 1.58 -26.57
CA ILE A 87 2.68 0.19 -26.20
C ILE A 87 4.01 0.16 -25.47
N ARG A 88 4.02 -0.40 -24.25
CA ARG A 88 5.22 -0.45 -23.41
C ARG A 88 5.45 -1.85 -22.82
N PRO A 89 6.07 -2.79 -23.54
CA PRO A 89 6.60 -4.01 -22.93
C PRO A 89 7.80 -3.70 -22.05
N VAL A 90 7.82 -4.31 -20.86
CA VAL A 90 8.88 -4.15 -19.86
C VAL A 90 9.37 -5.51 -19.43
N ARG A 91 10.67 -5.67 -19.25
CA ARG A 91 11.28 -6.87 -18.69
C ARG A 91 12.40 -6.51 -17.72
N ASP A 92 12.19 -6.84 -16.46
CA ASP A 92 13.26 -6.87 -15.47
C ASP A 92 13.83 -8.29 -15.39
N THR A 93 15.15 -8.43 -15.49
CA THR A 93 15.86 -9.71 -15.43
C THR A 93 16.43 -9.98 -14.05
N GLN A 94 16.36 -9.00 -13.15
CA GLN A 94 16.84 -9.13 -11.78
C GLN A 94 15.70 -9.59 -10.87
N ALA A 95 15.83 -10.80 -10.35
CA ALA A 95 15.00 -11.25 -9.24
C ALA A 95 15.62 -10.73 -7.94
N VAL A 96 14.80 -10.13 -7.08
CA VAL A 96 15.24 -9.76 -5.74
C VAL A 96 14.94 -10.93 -4.82
N ASP A 97 15.99 -11.60 -4.36
CA ASP A 97 15.87 -12.66 -3.36
C ASP A 97 15.23 -12.10 -2.10
N GLY A 98 14.33 -12.87 -1.50
CA GLY A 98 13.65 -12.52 -0.29
C GLY A 98 12.22 -11.99 -0.46
N TYR A 99 11.79 -11.72 -1.67
CA TYR A 99 10.37 -11.52 -1.97
C TYR A 99 9.77 -12.83 -2.45
N LYS A 100 8.95 -13.45 -1.64
CA LYS A 100 8.20 -14.64 -2.05
C LYS A 100 7.18 -14.24 -3.12
N GLY A 101 7.09 -15.04 -4.18
CA GLY A 101 6.19 -14.74 -5.28
C GLY A 101 6.55 -13.47 -6.04
N HIS A 102 7.78 -13.01 -5.95
CA HIS A 102 8.26 -11.91 -6.77
C HIS A 102 8.12 -12.31 -8.24
N GLU A 103 7.12 -11.76 -8.86
CA GLU A 103 7.01 -11.78 -10.31
C GLU A 103 7.75 -10.56 -10.83
N ASN A 104 8.57 -10.76 -11.84
CA ASN A 104 9.14 -9.68 -12.61
C ASN A 104 8.04 -8.67 -12.89
N TYR A 105 8.37 -7.41 -12.75
CA TYR A 105 7.50 -6.27 -12.98
C TYR A 105 6.52 -6.58 -14.11
N SER A 106 5.29 -6.87 -13.73
CA SER A 106 4.41 -7.52 -14.67
C SER A 106 4.01 -6.54 -15.76
N GLN A 107 4.04 -7.02 -16.97
CA GLN A 107 3.63 -6.33 -18.17
C GLN A 107 2.10 -6.20 -18.27
N GLN A 108 1.40 -6.08 -17.13
CA GLN A 108 -0.05 -6.04 -17.11
C GLN A 108 -0.62 -4.88 -17.92
N ASP A 109 0.17 -3.83 -18.08
CA ASP A 109 -0.21 -2.63 -18.80
C ASP A 109 0.72 -2.34 -19.99
N PHE A 110 1.10 -3.39 -20.73
CA PHE A 110 1.92 -3.17 -21.92
C PHE A 110 1.21 -2.26 -22.95
N LEU A 111 -0.12 -2.29 -23.04
CA LEU A 111 -0.93 -1.29 -23.73
C LEU A 111 -1.20 -0.15 -22.74
N ARG A 112 -0.39 0.87 -22.77
CA ARG A 112 -0.54 2.01 -21.86
C ARG A 112 -1.69 2.90 -22.30
N GLU A 113 -1.68 3.39 -23.54
CA GLU A 113 -2.72 4.26 -24.05
C GLU A 113 -3.27 3.75 -25.37
N LEU A 114 -4.55 3.96 -25.58
CA LEU A 114 -5.24 3.73 -26.84
C LEU A 114 -6.50 4.59 -26.85
N TYR A 115 -6.50 5.68 -27.58
CA TYR A 115 -7.64 6.57 -27.65
C TYR A 115 -7.84 7.18 -29.03
N VAL A 116 -9.01 7.77 -29.21
CA VAL A 116 -9.39 8.56 -30.38
C VAL A 116 -9.73 9.96 -29.89
N ASP A 117 -9.14 10.95 -30.53
CA ASP A 117 -9.50 12.35 -30.42
C ASP A 117 -10.46 12.72 -31.54
N THR A 118 -11.56 13.36 -31.19
CA THR A 118 -12.58 13.82 -32.14
C THR A 118 -13.30 15.05 -31.58
N THR A 119 -14.13 15.66 -32.39
CA THR A 119 -14.97 16.80 -32.00
C THR A 119 -16.45 16.46 -32.14
N ALA A 120 -17.28 17.18 -31.42
CA ALA A 120 -18.75 17.02 -31.46
C ALA A 120 -19.46 18.36 -31.21
N GLY A 121 -20.75 18.41 -31.54
CA GLY A 121 -21.59 19.60 -31.37
C GLY A 121 -21.63 20.52 -32.60
N GLU A 122 -22.35 21.64 -32.48
CA GLU A 122 -22.33 22.67 -33.51
C GLU A 122 -20.96 23.34 -33.51
N ASP A 123 -20.38 23.55 -34.70
CA ASP A 123 -19.08 24.19 -34.89
C ASP A 123 -17.92 23.52 -34.11
N ASP A 124 -18.00 22.17 -33.90
CA ASP A 124 -16.98 21.39 -33.21
C ASP A 124 -16.71 21.88 -31.76
N ALA A 125 -17.73 22.39 -31.09
CA ALA A 125 -17.60 23.07 -29.79
C ALA A 125 -17.14 22.18 -28.64
N VAL A 126 -17.22 20.85 -28.77
CA VAL A 126 -16.80 19.89 -27.74
C VAL A 126 -15.68 19.02 -28.28
N SER A 127 -14.52 19.08 -27.62
CA SER A 127 -13.42 18.14 -27.84
C SER A 127 -13.67 16.86 -27.05
N LEU A 128 -13.55 15.72 -27.69
CA LEU A 128 -13.75 14.39 -27.09
C LEU A 128 -12.49 13.55 -27.24
N ARG A 129 -12.01 13.00 -26.12
CA ARG A 129 -11.02 11.92 -26.14
C ARG A 129 -11.63 10.68 -25.53
N ILE A 130 -11.70 9.61 -26.28
CA ILE A 130 -12.38 8.35 -25.90
C ILE A 130 -11.38 7.21 -25.98
N GLY A 131 -11.16 6.52 -24.87
CA GLY A 131 -10.26 5.38 -24.84
C GLY A 131 -9.45 5.28 -23.55
N LYS A 132 -8.38 4.47 -23.60
CA LYS A 132 -7.44 4.31 -22.47
C LYS A 132 -6.43 5.45 -22.49
N GLN A 133 -6.42 6.29 -21.47
CA GLN A 133 -5.67 7.54 -21.45
C GLN A 133 -5.36 8.00 -20.03
N GLN A 134 -4.54 9.06 -19.92
CA GLN A 134 -4.24 9.77 -18.68
C GLN A 134 -4.91 11.15 -18.70
N VAL A 135 -5.36 11.61 -17.53
CA VAL A 135 -5.84 12.97 -17.29
C VAL A 135 -5.12 13.55 -16.08
N VAL A 136 -4.48 14.70 -16.26
CA VAL A 136 -3.67 15.34 -15.22
C VAL A 136 -4.39 16.56 -14.64
N TRP A 137 -4.63 16.56 -13.34
CA TRP A 137 -5.27 17.69 -12.65
C TRP A 137 -4.34 18.46 -11.72
N GLY A 138 -3.33 17.80 -11.17
CA GLY A 138 -2.39 18.40 -10.23
C GLY A 138 -1.16 19.01 -10.89
N THR A 139 -0.51 19.92 -10.20
CA THR A 139 0.74 20.60 -10.58
C THR A 139 1.82 20.50 -9.49
N ALA A 140 1.56 19.80 -8.38
CA ALA A 140 2.51 19.63 -7.28
C ALA A 140 3.72 18.78 -7.70
N ASP A 141 4.92 19.16 -7.25
CA ASP A 141 6.15 18.44 -7.55
C ASP A 141 6.41 17.33 -6.52
N GLY A 142 6.71 16.12 -7.00
CA GLY A 142 7.10 14.99 -6.14
C GLY A 142 5.97 14.29 -5.39
N MET A 143 4.77 14.87 -5.33
CA MET A 143 3.57 14.25 -4.74
C MET A 143 2.33 14.58 -5.56
N LYS A 144 1.47 13.57 -5.74
CA LYS A 144 0.19 13.72 -6.45
C LYS A 144 -0.91 14.07 -5.44
N LEU A 145 -1.38 15.31 -5.42
CA LEU A 145 -2.45 15.72 -4.53
C LEU A 145 -3.80 15.80 -5.25
N LEU A 146 -3.90 16.62 -6.30
CA LEU A 146 -5.10 16.72 -7.15
C LEU A 146 -5.10 15.75 -8.33
N ASP A 147 -4.05 15.01 -8.54
CA ASP A 147 -3.94 14.02 -9.61
C ASP A 147 -4.70 12.73 -9.24
N ILE A 148 -6.02 12.87 -9.13
CA ILE A 148 -6.93 11.87 -8.55
C ILE A 148 -7.71 11.07 -9.60
N ILE A 149 -7.60 11.40 -10.88
CA ILE A 149 -8.35 10.71 -11.94
C ILE A 149 -7.74 9.34 -12.23
N ASN A 150 -6.44 9.33 -12.47
CA ASN A 150 -5.71 8.10 -12.74
C ASN A 150 -5.20 7.46 -11.44
N PRO A 151 -5.23 6.14 -11.31
CA PRO A 151 -4.52 5.46 -10.23
C PRO A 151 -3.01 5.60 -10.39
N THR A 152 -2.30 5.39 -9.30
CA THR A 152 -0.85 5.50 -9.25
C THR A 152 -0.21 4.14 -9.00
N ASP A 153 0.87 3.89 -9.72
CA ASP A 153 1.78 2.79 -9.45
C ASP A 153 2.83 3.24 -8.41
N TYR A 154 2.66 2.78 -7.19
CA TYR A 154 3.57 3.06 -6.07
C TYR A 154 4.68 2.02 -5.92
N ARG A 155 4.84 1.09 -6.87
CA ARG A 155 5.86 0.05 -6.75
C ARG A 155 7.29 0.59 -6.76
N GLU A 156 7.55 1.68 -7.45
CA GLU A 156 8.82 2.41 -7.42
C GLU A 156 8.69 3.78 -6.78
N MET A 157 7.63 4.00 -6.05
CA MET A 157 7.28 5.20 -5.32
C MET A 157 7.78 6.51 -5.96
N ALA A 158 8.88 7.02 -5.44
CA ALA A 158 9.43 8.32 -5.78
C ALA A 158 10.41 8.28 -6.96
N GLN A 159 10.77 7.08 -7.44
CA GLN A 159 11.75 6.91 -8.51
C GLN A 159 11.13 6.96 -9.89
N ASN A 160 9.88 6.57 -10.03
CA ASN A 160 9.16 6.76 -11.28
C ASN A 160 8.89 8.24 -11.55
N SER A 161 8.95 8.63 -12.82
CA SER A 161 8.43 9.92 -13.23
C SER A 161 6.92 10.00 -12.94
N MET A 162 6.40 11.21 -12.80
CA MET A 162 4.97 11.42 -12.54
C MET A 162 4.09 10.82 -13.65
N ASP A 163 4.54 10.89 -14.89
CA ASP A 163 3.86 10.30 -16.04
C ASP A 163 3.91 8.77 -16.03
N GLU A 164 5.07 8.18 -15.84
CA GLU A 164 5.23 6.72 -15.82
C GLU A 164 4.51 6.06 -14.65
N SER A 165 4.36 6.75 -13.52
CA SER A 165 3.65 6.26 -12.35
C SER A 165 2.13 6.39 -12.44
N ARG A 166 1.57 7.16 -13.37
CA ARG A 166 0.12 7.14 -13.63
C ARG A 166 -0.24 5.88 -14.38
N ILE A 167 -1.35 5.28 -13.99
CA ILE A 167 -1.90 4.11 -14.68
C ILE A 167 -3.04 4.59 -15.58
N PRO A 168 -2.88 4.53 -16.92
CA PRO A 168 -3.95 4.89 -17.83
C PRO A 168 -5.17 4.00 -17.64
N VAL A 169 -6.38 4.57 -17.70
CA VAL A 169 -7.65 3.87 -17.58
C VAL A 169 -8.58 4.21 -18.74
N TRP A 170 -9.53 3.32 -19.01
CA TRP A 170 -10.55 3.58 -20.02
C TRP A 170 -11.47 4.70 -19.54
N MET A 171 -11.65 5.73 -20.38
CA MET A 171 -12.48 6.87 -20.05
C MET A 171 -13.00 7.60 -21.28
N VAL A 172 -14.04 8.38 -21.06
CA VAL A 172 -14.48 9.46 -21.93
C VAL A 172 -14.11 10.77 -21.26
N ASN A 173 -13.32 11.57 -21.94
CA ASN A 173 -12.95 12.92 -21.54
C ASN A 173 -13.56 13.89 -22.56
N ALA A 174 -14.40 14.81 -22.10
CA ALA A 174 -15.06 15.82 -22.91
C ALA A 174 -14.67 17.22 -22.38
N GLU A 175 -14.25 18.08 -23.27
CA GLU A 175 -13.86 19.45 -22.93
C GLU A 175 -14.57 20.46 -23.86
N THR A 176 -15.02 21.57 -23.28
CA THR A 176 -15.62 22.68 -24.03
C THR A 176 -15.27 24.02 -23.38
N ASP A 177 -15.10 25.03 -24.20
CA ASP A 177 -14.92 26.41 -23.74
C ASP A 177 -16.28 27.08 -23.58
N LEU A 178 -16.46 27.76 -22.44
CA LEU A 178 -17.66 28.50 -22.12
C LEU A 178 -17.55 29.96 -22.60
N GLU A 179 -18.68 30.63 -22.78
CA GLU A 179 -18.75 32.01 -23.23
C GLU A 179 -17.96 33.02 -22.38
N ASP A 180 -17.76 32.68 -21.10
CA ASP A 180 -17.02 33.52 -20.14
C ASP A 180 -15.50 33.30 -20.17
N GLY A 181 -15.00 32.47 -21.10
CA GLY A 181 -13.60 32.08 -21.23
C GLY A 181 -13.14 31.00 -20.26
N SER A 182 -14.04 30.35 -19.54
CA SER A 182 -13.74 29.18 -18.74
C SER A 182 -13.74 27.93 -19.60
N ASN A 183 -12.90 26.95 -19.27
CA ASN A 183 -12.91 25.61 -19.88
C ASN A 183 -13.60 24.63 -18.91
N LEU A 184 -14.60 23.93 -19.40
CA LEU A 184 -15.32 22.86 -18.68
C LEU A 184 -14.83 21.52 -19.19
N GLN A 185 -14.40 20.65 -18.27
CA GLN A 185 -14.02 19.27 -18.52
C GLN A 185 -14.91 18.31 -17.77
N LEU A 186 -15.39 17.26 -18.44
CA LEU A 186 -16.14 16.14 -17.89
C LEU A 186 -15.37 14.86 -18.15
N VAL A 187 -15.20 14.03 -17.10
CA VAL A 187 -14.54 12.74 -17.21
C VAL A 187 -15.44 11.65 -16.63
N ILE A 188 -15.64 10.58 -17.40
CA ILE A 188 -16.26 9.34 -16.94
C ILE A 188 -15.23 8.25 -17.19
N SER A 189 -14.79 7.57 -16.13
CA SER A 189 -13.70 6.60 -16.22
C SER A 189 -14.01 5.27 -15.54
N GLN A 190 -13.30 4.25 -15.97
CA GLN A 190 -13.30 2.95 -15.32
C GLN A 190 -12.64 3.07 -13.94
N PRO A 191 -13.28 2.58 -12.86
CA PRO A 191 -12.65 2.53 -11.55
C PRO A 191 -11.48 1.54 -11.55
N ARG A 192 -10.40 1.95 -10.93
CA ARG A 192 -9.21 1.12 -10.75
C ARG A 192 -8.42 1.62 -9.53
N GLU A 193 -7.89 0.68 -8.76
CA GLU A 193 -7.10 0.96 -7.57
C GLU A 193 -5.65 1.33 -7.87
N ASN A 194 -5.00 1.97 -6.89
CA ASN A 194 -3.56 2.14 -6.86
C ASN A 194 -2.84 0.78 -6.76
N VAL A 195 -1.66 0.71 -7.33
CA VAL A 195 -0.82 -0.49 -7.26
C VAL A 195 0.28 -0.27 -6.24
N PHE A 196 0.30 -1.14 -5.22
CA PHE A 196 1.31 -1.13 -4.19
C PHE A 196 2.18 -2.38 -4.26
N ALA A 197 3.42 -2.24 -3.86
CA ALA A 197 4.28 -3.39 -3.66
C ALA A 197 3.71 -4.32 -2.60
N GLY A 198 3.72 -5.60 -2.87
CA GLY A 198 3.22 -6.60 -1.94
C GLY A 198 1.71 -6.80 -1.91
N LEU A 199 0.94 -5.97 -2.61
CA LEU A 199 -0.48 -6.21 -2.88
C LEU A 199 -0.64 -6.69 -4.31
N ASN A 200 -1.09 -7.92 -4.49
CA ASN A 200 -1.21 -8.51 -5.81
C ASN A 200 -2.63 -8.38 -6.37
N ARG A 201 -2.76 -7.70 -7.49
CA ARG A 201 -4.01 -7.53 -8.23
C ARG A 201 -4.55 -8.81 -8.86
N ASN A 202 -3.69 -9.79 -9.10
CA ASN A 202 -4.06 -11.01 -9.81
C ASN A 202 -4.51 -12.14 -8.91
N ILE A 203 -4.72 -11.88 -7.63
CA ILE A 203 -5.20 -12.90 -6.70
C ILE A 203 -6.69 -13.13 -6.93
N ASN A 204 -7.02 -13.74 -8.05
CA ASN A 204 -8.35 -14.30 -8.27
C ASN A 204 -8.54 -15.66 -7.58
N THR A 205 -7.56 -16.12 -6.88
CA THR A 205 -7.58 -17.40 -6.21
C THR A 205 -7.56 -17.18 -4.72
N VAL A 206 -8.55 -17.71 -4.10
CA VAL A 206 -8.60 -17.98 -2.68
C VAL A 206 -7.33 -18.72 -2.30
N ALA A 207 -6.31 -18.01 -1.90
CA ALA A 207 -5.13 -18.63 -1.33
C ALA A 207 -5.50 -19.05 0.07
N ARG A 208 -5.72 -20.32 0.25
CA ARG A 208 -5.78 -20.92 1.59
C ARG A 208 -4.40 -21.46 1.90
N VAL A 209 -3.74 -20.83 2.82
CA VAL A 209 -2.58 -21.42 3.44
C VAL A 209 -3.08 -22.39 4.51
N ASN A 210 -3.23 -23.63 4.11
CA ASN A 210 -3.54 -24.71 5.04
C ASN A 210 -2.25 -25.18 5.66
N ASN A 211 -2.04 -24.82 6.90
CA ASN A 211 -0.82 -25.16 7.62
C ASN A 211 -0.88 -26.48 8.35
N THR A 212 -1.48 -27.47 7.75
CA THR A 212 -1.68 -28.74 8.46
C THR A 212 -0.50 -29.69 8.43
N THR A 213 0.53 -29.48 7.60
CA THR A 213 1.57 -30.55 7.53
C THR A 213 2.91 -30.15 6.95
N ASN A 214 3.48 -29.06 7.01
CA ASN A 214 4.82 -28.73 6.52
C ASN A 214 4.91 -27.37 5.82
N GLY A 215 4.55 -26.33 6.54
CA GLY A 215 4.70 -25.00 5.98
C GLY A 215 3.90 -24.87 4.69
N GLY A 216 2.67 -24.42 4.77
CA GLY A 216 1.83 -24.20 3.60
C GLY A 216 2.59 -23.46 2.53
N ASP A 217 2.31 -23.76 1.30
CA ASP A 217 2.90 -23.07 0.18
C ASP A 217 2.50 -21.58 0.20
N LEU A 218 3.37 -20.77 0.75
CA LEU A 218 3.23 -19.32 0.83
C LEU A 218 3.36 -18.65 -0.55
N THR A 219 3.72 -19.42 -1.57
CA THR A 219 4.01 -18.89 -2.90
C THR A 219 2.77 -18.63 -3.73
N THR A 220 1.63 -19.17 -3.35
CA THR A 220 0.41 -19.03 -4.12
C THR A 220 -0.59 -18.13 -3.43
N GLY A 221 -0.65 -16.89 -3.85
CA GLY A 221 -1.81 -16.03 -3.69
C GLY A 221 -1.93 -15.25 -2.40
N SER A 222 -0.92 -15.16 -1.56
CA SER A 222 -0.98 -14.35 -0.36
C SER A 222 -0.85 -12.84 -0.58
N GLY A 223 -0.46 -12.41 -1.77
CA GLY A 223 -0.36 -11.02 -2.16
C GLY A 223 0.69 -10.18 -1.42
N HIS A 224 0.96 -10.49 -0.18
CA HIS A 224 1.81 -9.69 0.68
C HIS A 224 3.32 -9.88 0.43
N ASP A 225 3.71 -10.97 -0.20
CA ASP A 225 5.11 -11.26 -0.53
C ASP A 225 5.47 -10.90 -1.96
N GLN A 226 4.55 -10.30 -2.70
CA GLN A 226 4.81 -9.88 -4.06
C GLN A 226 5.20 -8.43 -4.06
N GLY A 227 6.39 -8.17 -4.47
CA GLY A 227 6.89 -6.82 -4.50
C GLY A 227 8.25 -6.74 -5.12
N HIS A 228 8.69 -5.55 -5.32
CA HIS A 228 10.00 -5.20 -5.78
C HIS A 228 10.74 -4.49 -4.66
N ALA A 229 12.04 -4.67 -4.51
CA ALA A 229 12.80 -4.09 -3.41
C ALA A 229 12.83 -2.55 -3.40
N PHE A 230 12.53 -1.93 -4.51
CA PHE A 230 12.30 -0.48 -4.58
C PHE A 230 11.06 -0.02 -3.85
N MET A 231 10.17 -0.93 -3.53
CA MET A 231 8.80 -0.58 -3.29
C MET A 231 8.54 -0.36 -1.85
N MET A 232 7.73 0.65 -1.60
CA MET A 232 7.16 0.87 -0.31
C MET A 232 6.01 -0.09 -0.10
N LYS A 233 6.24 -1.09 0.69
CA LYS A 233 5.12 -1.77 1.31
C LYS A 233 4.57 -0.86 2.38
N GLY A 234 3.30 -0.53 2.28
CA GLY A 234 2.58 0.04 3.37
C GLY A 234 2.61 1.54 3.53
N VAL A 235 2.98 2.25 2.52
CA VAL A 235 2.68 3.67 2.48
C VAL A 235 1.20 3.83 2.16
N ASP A 236 0.46 4.36 3.08
CA ASP A 236 -0.98 4.53 3.01
C ASP A 236 -1.82 3.25 2.88
N THR A 237 -1.23 2.09 3.14
CA THR A 237 -1.94 0.81 3.22
C THR A 237 -1.58 0.08 4.50
N ILE A 238 -2.39 -0.90 4.88
CA ILE A 238 -2.04 -1.79 5.97
C ILE A 238 -0.92 -2.79 5.63
N THR A 239 -0.10 -2.57 4.65
CA THR A 239 1.07 -3.38 4.36
C THR A 239 2.34 -2.76 4.96
N GLY A 240 3.28 -3.51 5.36
CA GLY A 240 4.51 -3.07 6.00
C GLY A 240 4.67 -3.71 7.37
N LYS A 241 5.70 -3.33 8.10
CA LYS A 241 5.93 -3.87 9.45
C LYS A 241 4.76 -3.63 10.39
N THR A 242 4.07 -2.51 10.23
CA THR A 242 2.86 -2.17 10.97
C THR A 242 1.77 -3.21 10.79
N ASN A 243 1.79 -3.88 9.68
CA ASN A 243 0.91 -4.98 9.37
C ASN A 243 1.61 -6.31 9.48
N GLY A 244 2.24 -6.52 10.58
CA GLY A 244 2.66 -7.84 11.00
C GLY A 244 1.56 -8.88 10.75
N PHE A 245 0.30 -8.47 10.88
CA PHE A 245 -0.83 -9.37 10.59
C PHE A 245 -0.97 -9.72 9.11
N LEU A 246 -0.75 -8.80 8.18
CA LEU A 246 -0.69 -9.19 6.77
C LEU A 246 0.53 -10.06 6.48
N ASN A 247 1.66 -9.77 7.09
CA ASN A 247 2.86 -10.58 6.94
C ASN A 247 2.73 -11.96 7.58
N ILE A 248 2.01 -12.09 8.69
CA ILE A 248 1.74 -13.39 9.34
C ILE A 248 0.45 -14.05 8.88
N ALA A 249 -0.40 -13.37 8.10
CA ALA A 249 -1.66 -13.91 7.63
C ALA A 249 -1.54 -15.31 7.03
N PRO A 250 -0.55 -15.61 6.17
CA PRO A 250 -0.31 -16.94 5.65
C PRO A 250 0.13 -17.94 6.71
N ASP A 251 0.79 -17.47 7.76
CA ASP A 251 1.42 -18.28 8.79
C ASP A 251 0.63 -18.32 10.10
N ILE A 252 -0.54 -17.66 10.18
CA ILE A 252 -1.30 -17.56 11.43
C ILE A 252 -1.62 -18.93 12.04
N GLY A 253 -1.93 -19.90 11.20
CA GLY A 253 -2.17 -21.26 11.64
C GLY A 253 -0.90 -21.94 12.18
N SER A 254 0.28 -21.65 11.59
CA SER A 254 1.57 -22.15 12.06
C SER A 254 1.96 -21.55 13.38
N VAL A 255 1.83 -20.25 13.49
CA VAL A 255 2.12 -19.53 14.73
C VAL A 255 1.24 -20.08 15.86
N ALA A 256 -0.05 -20.18 15.60
CA ALA A 256 -0.98 -20.73 16.57
C ALA A 256 -0.70 -22.21 16.87
N LEU A 257 -0.41 -23.04 15.85
CA LEU A 257 -0.11 -24.46 16.02
C LEU A 257 1.22 -24.67 16.75
N GLY A 258 2.25 -23.92 16.43
CA GLY A 258 3.54 -24.01 17.11
C GLY A 258 3.40 -23.65 18.59
N PHE A 259 2.73 -22.55 18.88
CA PHE A 259 2.43 -22.13 20.22
C PHE A 259 1.55 -23.16 20.95
N SER A 260 0.46 -23.56 20.31
CA SER A 260 -0.47 -24.56 20.83
C SER A 260 0.14 -25.93 20.90
N GLY A 261 1.00 -26.36 20.00
CA GLY A 261 1.70 -27.64 20.05
C GLY A 261 2.49 -27.80 21.34
N GLN A 262 3.16 -26.74 21.76
CA GLN A 262 3.84 -26.70 23.06
C GLN A 262 2.83 -26.77 24.22
N PHE A 263 1.71 -26.05 24.12
CA PHE A 263 0.68 -26.04 25.14
C PHE A 263 -0.22 -27.30 25.14
N THR A 264 -0.43 -27.92 23.98
CA THR A 264 -1.13 -29.20 23.88
C THR A 264 -0.32 -30.28 24.55
N ALA A 265 0.99 -30.34 24.30
CA ALA A 265 1.89 -31.25 25.01
C ALA A 265 1.92 -30.96 26.51
N ALA A 266 1.65 -29.72 26.91
CA ALA A 266 1.53 -29.31 28.31
C ALA A 266 0.13 -29.52 28.91
N GLY A 267 -0.88 -29.86 28.10
CA GLY A 267 -2.28 -29.99 28.55
C GLY A 267 -2.91 -28.65 28.95
N LEU A 268 -2.39 -27.53 28.50
CA LEU A 268 -2.88 -26.19 28.85
C LEU A 268 -3.91 -25.65 27.85
N GLN A 269 -3.95 -26.23 26.68
CA GLN A 269 -4.83 -25.82 25.59
C GLN A 269 -6.30 -26.02 25.99
N GLY A 270 -7.15 -25.04 25.70
CA GLY A 270 -8.59 -25.10 25.94
C GLY A 270 -9.02 -25.20 27.41
N THR A 271 -8.09 -25.30 28.34
CA THR A 271 -8.39 -25.54 29.77
C THR A 271 -7.97 -24.41 30.70
N THR A 272 -7.18 -23.46 30.22
CA THR A 272 -6.69 -22.39 31.08
C THR A 272 -7.06 -21.00 30.54
N ASN A 273 -7.64 -20.21 31.41
CA ASN A 273 -7.94 -18.79 31.19
C ASN A 273 -6.78 -17.89 31.64
N MET A 274 -5.58 -18.44 31.79
CA MET A 274 -4.37 -17.65 32.08
C MET A 274 -3.90 -16.94 30.84
N THR A 275 -3.52 -15.69 30.99
CA THR A 275 -2.94 -14.92 29.89
C THR A 275 -1.44 -15.19 29.74
N VAL A 276 -0.88 -14.85 28.53
CA VAL A 276 0.55 -14.89 28.28
C VAL A 276 1.31 -14.06 29.32
N ALA A 277 0.88 -12.83 29.55
CA ALA A 277 1.51 -11.92 30.52
C ALA A 277 1.47 -12.46 31.95
N GLN A 278 0.40 -13.13 32.35
CA GLN A 278 0.33 -13.76 33.68
C GLN A 278 1.32 -14.92 33.80
N PHE A 279 1.40 -15.77 32.77
CA PHE A 279 2.32 -16.88 32.74
C PHE A 279 3.78 -16.45 32.82
N GLN A 280 4.14 -15.44 32.05
CA GLN A 280 5.49 -14.89 32.03
C GLN A 280 5.95 -14.34 33.39
N LYS A 281 5.04 -13.76 34.15
CA LYS A 281 5.33 -13.24 35.51
C LYS A 281 5.47 -14.31 36.56
N MET A 282 5.18 -15.59 36.27
CA MET A 282 5.27 -16.67 37.24
C MET A 282 6.74 -17.05 37.52
N THR A 283 7.08 -17.03 38.78
CA THR A 283 8.36 -17.56 39.27
C THR A 283 8.38 -19.08 39.18
N ASN A 284 9.56 -19.68 39.13
CA ASN A 284 9.73 -21.12 39.18
C ASN A 284 9.01 -21.75 40.39
N ALA A 285 9.04 -21.08 41.54
CA ALA A 285 8.34 -21.55 42.75
C ALA A 285 6.81 -21.57 42.57
N GLN A 286 6.23 -20.58 41.88
CA GLN A 286 4.81 -20.51 41.59
C GLN A 286 4.41 -21.57 40.56
N LEU A 287 5.23 -21.80 39.53
CA LEU A 287 5.03 -22.84 38.54
C LEU A 287 5.08 -24.23 39.16
N ASN A 288 6.05 -24.48 40.03
CA ASN A 288 6.16 -25.75 40.78
C ASN A 288 4.99 -26.03 41.75
N ALA A 289 4.35 -24.99 42.26
CA ALA A 289 3.21 -25.11 43.14
C ALA A 289 1.89 -25.47 42.43
N ARG A 290 1.85 -25.38 41.09
CA ARG A 290 0.65 -25.72 40.30
C ARG A 290 0.58 -27.22 39.98
N PRO A 291 -0.62 -27.80 40.02
CA PRO A 291 -0.84 -29.16 39.51
C PRO A 291 -0.85 -29.10 37.97
N TRP A 292 0.23 -29.51 37.35
CA TRP A 292 0.31 -29.66 35.88
C TRP A 292 -0.26 -31.02 35.46
N PRO A 293 -1.00 -31.10 34.34
CA PRO A 293 -1.45 -32.39 33.84
C PRO A 293 -0.26 -33.29 33.44
N ALA A 294 -0.47 -34.60 33.46
CA ALA A 294 0.59 -35.55 33.12
C ALA A 294 1.15 -35.42 31.70
N SER A 295 0.39 -34.78 30.79
CA SER A 295 0.78 -34.45 29.43
C SER A 295 1.76 -33.27 29.33
N ALA A 296 1.93 -32.46 30.39
CA ALA A 296 2.76 -31.27 30.42
C ALA A 296 4.27 -31.57 30.58
N THR A 297 4.79 -32.59 29.92
CA THR A 297 6.16 -33.09 30.14
C THR A 297 7.25 -32.06 29.80
N SER A 298 7.05 -31.26 28.77
CA SER A 298 8.03 -30.22 28.36
C SER A 298 8.07 -29.06 29.35
N ILE A 299 6.92 -28.62 29.85
CA ILE A 299 6.84 -27.57 30.86
C ILE A 299 7.38 -28.07 32.19
N THR A 300 6.96 -29.27 32.64
CA THR A 300 7.46 -29.86 33.89
C THR A 300 8.96 -30.12 33.85
N GLY A 301 9.50 -30.49 32.67
CA GLY A 301 10.93 -30.62 32.47
C GLY A 301 11.68 -29.29 32.59
N ALA A 302 11.16 -28.24 32.00
CA ALA A 302 11.72 -26.90 32.09
C ALA A 302 11.64 -26.34 33.52
N ILE A 303 10.54 -26.52 34.20
CA ILE A 303 10.37 -26.13 35.60
C ILE A 303 11.34 -26.90 36.49
N ALA A 304 11.49 -28.21 36.28
CA ALA A 304 12.47 -29.03 37.02
C ALA A 304 13.91 -28.60 36.76
N GLY A 305 14.20 -28.03 35.58
CA GLY A 305 15.46 -27.40 35.25
C GLY A 305 15.68 -25.99 35.85
N GLY A 306 14.70 -25.47 36.58
CA GLY A 306 14.78 -24.18 37.26
C GLY A 306 14.26 -23.00 36.43
N SER A 307 13.66 -23.22 35.26
CA SER A 307 13.12 -22.16 34.40
C SER A 307 11.86 -21.54 35.01
N ASP A 308 11.75 -20.22 34.94
CA ASP A 308 10.55 -19.46 35.26
C ASP A 308 9.64 -19.29 34.03
N GLY A 309 8.48 -18.61 34.21
CA GLY A 309 7.50 -18.41 33.14
C GLY A 309 8.06 -17.65 31.96
N THR A 310 8.91 -16.65 32.18
CA THR A 310 9.56 -15.90 31.12
C THR A 310 10.48 -16.80 30.30
N GLN A 311 11.32 -17.57 30.94
CA GLN A 311 12.26 -18.47 30.26
C GLN A 311 11.55 -19.57 29.47
N ILE A 312 10.44 -20.07 30.00
CA ILE A 312 9.62 -21.08 29.30
C ILE A 312 8.97 -20.46 28.07
N MET A 313 8.34 -19.28 28.20
CA MET A 313 7.74 -18.60 27.07
C MET A 313 8.76 -18.26 25.99
N ASN A 314 9.93 -17.81 26.40
CA ASN A 314 11.03 -17.50 25.49
C ASN A 314 11.46 -18.73 24.67
N ALA A 315 11.54 -19.89 25.30
CA ALA A 315 11.86 -21.13 24.61
C ALA A 315 10.77 -21.57 23.62
N PHE A 316 9.50 -21.21 23.88
CA PHE A 316 8.37 -21.54 23.01
C PHE A 316 8.14 -20.52 21.89
N ALA A 317 8.39 -19.25 22.16
CA ALA A 317 8.13 -18.15 21.24
C ALA A 317 9.32 -17.84 20.31
N GLY A 318 10.49 -18.37 20.60
CA GLY A 318 11.74 -18.00 19.93
C GLY A 318 11.85 -18.23 18.41
N ASN A 319 10.77 -18.72 17.78
CA ASN A 319 10.70 -18.91 16.32
C ASN A 319 9.51 -18.21 15.67
N TYR A 320 8.75 -17.40 16.41
CA TYR A 320 7.52 -16.78 15.91
C TYR A 320 7.64 -15.25 15.87
N ASP A 321 8.47 -14.80 14.98
CA ASP A 321 8.65 -13.40 14.66
C ASP A 321 7.60 -12.96 13.63
N THR A 322 6.94 -11.83 13.87
CA THR A 322 5.99 -11.23 12.92
C THR A 322 6.65 -10.71 11.66
N ASN A 323 7.98 -10.55 11.67
CA ASN A 323 8.73 -10.05 10.52
C ASN A 323 9.07 -11.12 9.49
N LEU A 324 8.64 -12.37 9.64
CA LEU A 324 8.98 -13.48 8.75
C LEU A 324 10.49 -13.71 8.55
N ASN A 325 11.33 -13.05 9.32
CA ASN A 325 12.76 -13.32 9.34
C ASN A 325 13.00 -14.62 10.08
N ALA A 326 12.90 -15.72 9.36
CA ALA A 326 13.08 -17.09 9.86
C ALA A 326 14.44 -17.36 10.50
N ALA A 327 15.32 -16.40 10.53
CA ALA A 327 16.65 -16.52 11.09
C ALA A 327 16.72 -15.94 12.50
N THR A 328 15.64 -15.98 13.21
CA THR A 328 15.63 -15.41 14.53
C THR A 328 16.59 -16.12 15.44
N SER A 329 17.42 -15.31 16.01
CA SER A 329 18.27 -15.74 17.10
C SER A 329 17.37 -16.27 18.23
N ALA A 330 17.87 -17.18 19.06
CA ALA A 330 17.22 -17.71 20.24
C ALA A 330 16.75 -16.65 21.27
N ASN A 331 16.65 -15.39 20.87
CA ASN A 331 16.35 -14.22 21.69
C ASN A 331 15.05 -13.49 21.28
N ASP A 332 14.30 -13.97 20.29
CA ASP A 332 13.03 -13.37 19.91
C ASP A 332 11.93 -13.94 20.83
N TYR A 333 11.58 -13.14 21.79
CA TYR A 333 10.68 -13.52 22.87
C TYR A 333 9.25 -13.05 22.63
N ALA A 334 8.30 -13.71 23.29
CA ALA A 334 6.88 -13.42 23.23
C ALA A 334 6.48 -11.97 23.56
N VAL A 335 7.33 -11.19 24.17
CA VAL A 335 7.13 -9.78 24.50
C VAL A 335 8.24 -8.90 23.93
N VAL A 336 9.06 -9.44 23.05
CA VAL A 336 10.04 -8.66 22.32
C VAL A 336 9.35 -7.95 21.19
N LYS A 337 9.76 -6.73 20.94
CA LYS A 337 9.32 -5.94 19.80
C LYS A 337 9.36 -6.78 18.53
N ASP A 338 8.28 -6.71 17.77
CA ASP A 338 8.08 -7.44 16.51
C ASP A 338 7.77 -8.95 16.65
N SER A 339 7.48 -9.47 17.84
CA SER A 339 7.00 -10.84 18.00
C SER A 339 5.47 -10.94 17.84
N ALA A 340 4.96 -12.12 17.49
CA ALA A 340 3.52 -12.37 17.36
C ALA A 340 2.74 -12.10 18.65
N PHE A 341 3.41 -12.13 19.80
CA PHE A 341 2.81 -11.98 21.11
C PHE A 341 3.00 -10.59 21.73
N GLU A 342 3.77 -9.72 21.08
CA GLU A 342 3.99 -8.35 21.55
C GLU A 342 2.67 -7.62 21.81
N TYR A 343 1.71 -7.85 20.94
CA TYR A 343 0.42 -7.17 20.98
C TYR A 343 -0.72 -8.03 21.56
N MET A 344 -0.48 -9.31 21.87
CA MET A 344 -1.50 -10.26 22.35
C MET A 344 -1.15 -10.83 23.73
N ASP A 345 -0.52 -10.09 24.58
CA ASP A 345 -0.04 -10.50 25.90
C ASP A 345 -1.17 -10.79 26.90
N ASN A 346 -2.34 -10.20 26.71
CA ASN A 346 -3.55 -10.45 27.50
C ASN A 346 -4.44 -11.54 26.90
N ALA A 347 -4.10 -12.11 25.76
CA ALA A 347 -4.78 -13.27 25.23
C ALA A 347 -4.56 -14.48 26.16
N THR A 348 -5.63 -15.22 26.41
CA THR A 348 -5.55 -16.46 27.22
C THR A 348 -5.08 -17.62 26.35
N PHE A 349 -4.52 -18.64 26.97
CA PHE A 349 -4.20 -19.87 26.24
C PHE A 349 -5.44 -20.52 25.62
N ALA A 350 -6.62 -20.34 26.21
CA ALA A 350 -7.87 -20.76 25.60
C ALA A 350 -8.24 -19.95 24.34
N THR A 351 -7.86 -18.68 24.28
CA THR A 351 -8.01 -17.86 23.05
C THR A 351 -7.16 -18.42 21.91
N PHE A 352 -5.93 -18.84 22.18
CA PHE A 352 -5.09 -19.44 21.15
C PHE A 352 -5.64 -20.76 20.60
N ASP A 353 -6.52 -21.43 21.33
CA ASP A 353 -7.25 -22.60 20.83
C ASP A 353 -8.08 -22.26 19.58
N ALA A 354 -8.67 -21.05 19.52
CA ALA A 354 -9.42 -20.58 18.36
C ALA A 354 -8.56 -20.45 17.10
N PHE A 355 -7.26 -20.22 17.24
CA PHE A 355 -6.34 -20.02 16.12
C PHE A 355 -5.62 -21.29 15.68
N VAL A 356 -5.73 -22.36 16.45
CA VAL A 356 -5.07 -23.64 16.12
C VAL A 356 -5.62 -24.19 14.81
N ASN A 357 -4.72 -24.54 13.91
CA ASN A 357 -5.04 -24.99 12.56
C ASN A 357 -5.83 -23.94 11.73
N ALA A 358 -5.88 -22.68 12.17
CA ALA A 358 -6.44 -21.62 11.36
C ALA A 358 -5.71 -21.53 10.03
N SER A 359 -6.43 -21.19 8.98
CA SER A 359 -5.87 -20.81 7.71
C SER A 359 -6.07 -19.32 7.46
N SER A 360 -5.32 -18.76 6.55
CA SER A 360 -5.58 -17.41 6.04
C SER A 360 -6.09 -17.47 4.61
N GLN A 361 -6.87 -16.46 4.25
CA GLN A 361 -7.43 -16.30 2.93
C GLN A 361 -7.34 -14.83 2.55
N TYR A 362 -6.81 -14.54 1.37
CA TYR A 362 -6.85 -13.21 0.81
C TYR A 362 -7.85 -13.18 -0.34
N THR A 363 -8.82 -12.28 -0.28
CA THR A 363 -9.82 -12.09 -1.33
C THR A 363 -9.73 -10.68 -1.87
N TYR A 364 -10.14 -10.53 -3.11
CA TYR A 364 -10.06 -9.31 -3.86
C TYR A 364 -11.45 -9.02 -4.44
N ASP A 365 -12.12 -8.03 -3.86
CA ASP A 365 -13.47 -7.61 -4.26
C ASP A 365 -13.42 -6.17 -4.76
N MET A 366 -13.35 -6.02 -6.07
CA MET A 366 -13.22 -4.73 -6.74
C MET A 366 -14.47 -4.39 -7.54
N PRO A 367 -14.70 -3.10 -7.84
CA PRO A 367 -15.81 -2.68 -8.67
C PRO A 367 -15.91 -3.44 -9.96
N SER A 368 -17.13 -3.68 -10.39
CA SER A 368 -17.42 -4.40 -11.63
C SER A 368 -17.10 -3.53 -12.85
N ASP A 369 -17.03 -4.17 -14.03
CA ASP A 369 -16.80 -3.48 -15.31
C ASP A 369 -17.91 -2.47 -15.66
N SER A 370 -19.08 -2.56 -15.00
CA SER A 370 -20.20 -1.64 -15.19
C SER A 370 -20.16 -0.43 -14.26
N ASP A 371 -19.28 -0.43 -13.25
CA ASP A 371 -19.09 0.70 -12.38
C ASP A 371 -18.27 1.78 -13.07
N VAL A 372 -18.58 3.03 -12.77
CA VAL A 372 -17.88 4.17 -13.36
C VAL A 372 -17.53 5.21 -12.29
N ASP A 373 -16.40 5.87 -12.47
CA ASP A 373 -16.02 7.08 -11.78
C ASP A 373 -16.46 8.28 -12.60
N ALA A 374 -16.90 9.36 -11.95
CA ALA A 374 -17.32 10.60 -12.60
C ALA A 374 -16.61 11.81 -12.00
N ALA A 375 -16.17 12.72 -12.86
CA ALA A 375 -15.45 13.90 -12.44
C ALA A 375 -15.73 15.10 -13.36
N VAL A 376 -15.66 16.31 -12.78
CA VAL A 376 -15.84 17.58 -13.46
C VAL A 376 -14.78 18.59 -13.00
N ARG A 377 -14.25 19.34 -13.95
CA ARG A 377 -13.32 20.45 -13.66
C ARG A 377 -13.70 21.68 -14.47
N ILE A 378 -13.63 22.85 -13.84
CA ILE A 378 -13.69 24.16 -14.50
C ILE A 378 -12.33 24.83 -14.31
N LYS A 379 -11.71 25.28 -15.39
CA LYS A 379 -10.47 26.05 -15.39
C LYS A 379 -10.74 27.45 -15.92
N ARG A 380 -10.05 28.43 -15.36
CA ARG A 380 -10.11 29.80 -15.85
C ARG A 380 -8.81 30.55 -15.63
N SER A 381 -8.44 31.35 -16.59
CA SER A 381 -7.39 32.36 -16.49
C SER A 381 -8.03 33.75 -16.40
N LEU A 382 -7.62 34.54 -15.41
CA LEU A 382 -8.11 35.91 -15.23
C LEU A 382 -7.12 36.92 -15.85
N ASP A 383 -7.63 38.08 -16.20
CA ASP A 383 -6.82 39.19 -16.83
C ASP A 383 -5.66 39.66 -15.92
N ASN A 384 -5.76 39.44 -14.63
CA ASN A 384 -4.70 39.77 -13.66
C ASN A 384 -3.57 38.74 -13.58
N GLY A 385 -3.64 37.67 -14.38
CA GLY A 385 -2.66 36.58 -14.40
C GLY A 385 -2.89 35.46 -13.41
N LEU A 386 -4.00 35.46 -12.64
CA LEU A 386 -4.37 34.35 -11.80
C LEU A 386 -5.04 33.25 -12.62
N ASN A 387 -4.46 32.05 -12.61
CA ASN A 387 -5.08 30.84 -13.11
C ASN A 387 -5.64 30.04 -11.94
N TYR A 388 -6.83 29.48 -12.12
CA TYR A 388 -7.41 28.60 -11.12
C TYR A 388 -8.26 27.51 -11.73
N SER A 389 -8.45 26.42 -10.97
CA SER A 389 -9.42 25.38 -11.29
C SER A 389 -10.27 25.04 -10.06
N LEU A 390 -11.49 24.60 -10.33
CA LEU A 390 -12.39 23.99 -9.35
C LEU A 390 -12.74 22.61 -9.85
N ASN A 391 -12.56 21.61 -8.99
CA ASN A 391 -12.66 20.21 -9.34
C ASN A 391 -13.64 19.50 -8.39
N TYR A 392 -14.45 18.61 -8.93
CA TYR A 392 -15.26 17.70 -8.15
C TYR A 392 -15.19 16.31 -8.79
N SER A 393 -15.07 15.27 -7.96
CA SER A 393 -15.25 13.91 -8.41
C SER A 393 -16.02 13.07 -7.38
N TYR A 394 -16.79 12.13 -7.92
CA TYR A 394 -17.38 11.03 -7.18
C TYR A 394 -16.86 9.74 -7.79
N ASN A 395 -15.89 9.17 -7.12
CA ASN A 395 -15.12 8.04 -7.62
C ASN A 395 -14.80 7.06 -6.49
N TYR A 396 -14.40 5.86 -6.86
CA TYR A 396 -13.81 4.96 -5.88
C TYR A 396 -12.48 5.53 -5.39
N ASP A 397 -12.27 5.54 -4.06
CA ASP A 397 -10.93 5.83 -3.52
C ASP A 397 -9.97 4.77 -4.03
N LYS A 398 -8.86 5.22 -4.56
CA LYS A 398 -7.89 4.32 -5.19
C LYS A 398 -7.01 3.58 -4.20
N ASN A 399 -7.06 3.98 -2.92
CA ASN A 399 -6.35 3.28 -1.86
C ASN A 399 -7.15 2.06 -1.40
N PRO A 400 -6.51 0.88 -1.33
CA PRO A 400 -7.21 -0.32 -0.92
C PRO A 400 -7.60 -0.30 0.55
N ILE A 401 -8.80 -0.79 0.80
CA ILE A 401 -9.36 -1.04 2.12
C ILE A 401 -9.24 -2.55 2.36
N ILE A 402 -8.70 -2.94 3.51
CA ILE A 402 -8.55 -4.35 3.85
C ILE A 402 -9.37 -4.65 5.10
N ASN A 403 -10.47 -5.37 4.90
CA ASN A 403 -11.35 -5.81 5.97
C ASN A 403 -10.98 -7.21 6.44
N LEU A 404 -11.04 -7.43 7.73
CA LEU A 404 -10.79 -8.74 8.36
C LEU A 404 -12.09 -9.38 8.77
N SER A 405 -12.23 -10.68 8.48
CA SER A 405 -13.35 -11.47 8.97
C SER A 405 -12.93 -12.90 9.25
N TRP A 406 -13.58 -13.53 10.22
CA TRP A 406 -13.42 -14.96 10.48
C TRP A 406 -14.43 -15.76 9.67
N ARG A 407 -13.96 -16.82 9.01
CA ARG A 407 -14.79 -17.73 8.22
C ARG A 407 -14.64 -19.17 8.68
N GLY A 408 -15.75 -19.88 8.68
CA GLY A 408 -15.81 -21.30 8.97
C GLY A 408 -15.91 -22.16 7.72
N ALA A 409 -16.28 -23.42 7.90
CA ALA A 409 -16.55 -24.32 6.81
C ALA A 409 -17.67 -23.78 5.90
N ASN A 410 -17.54 -24.00 4.59
CA ASN A 410 -18.48 -23.50 3.57
C ASN A 410 -18.63 -21.96 3.56
N ASP A 411 -17.58 -21.26 3.99
CA ASP A 411 -17.53 -19.81 3.98
C ASP A 411 -18.52 -19.10 4.93
N VAL A 412 -19.00 -19.81 5.92
CA VAL A 412 -19.89 -19.24 6.95
C VAL A 412 -19.12 -18.23 7.79
N GLU A 413 -19.72 -17.06 8.02
CA GLU A 413 -19.14 -16.04 8.90
C GLU A 413 -19.13 -16.49 10.34
N LEU A 414 -17.99 -16.32 11.01
CA LEU A 414 -17.80 -16.61 12.42
C LEU A 414 -17.77 -15.33 13.23
N THR A 415 -18.52 -15.33 14.31
CA THR A 415 -18.53 -14.21 15.26
C THR A 415 -17.57 -14.48 16.40
N PRO A 416 -16.58 -13.59 16.66
CA PRO A 416 -15.78 -13.66 17.85
C PRO A 416 -16.62 -13.32 19.09
N THR A 417 -16.57 -14.16 20.11
CA THR A 417 -17.29 -13.95 21.37
C THR A 417 -16.30 -13.85 22.51
N GLU A 418 -16.36 -12.76 23.25
CA GLU A 418 -15.52 -12.50 24.41
C GLU A 418 -16.22 -12.98 25.68
N THR A 419 -15.55 -13.83 26.43
CA THR A 419 -16.03 -14.32 27.72
C THR A 419 -15.11 -13.83 28.82
N ILE A 420 -15.65 -13.02 29.72
CA ILE A 420 -14.92 -12.53 30.90
C ILE A 420 -15.00 -13.57 32.01
N ASN A 421 -13.84 -14.03 32.45
CA ASN A 421 -13.70 -14.95 33.56
C ASN A 421 -13.17 -14.21 34.80
N HIS A 422 -13.89 -14.28 35.89
CA HIS A 422 -13.48 -13.69 37.16
C HIS A 422 -12.83 -14.74 38.06
N PHE A 423 -11.76 -14.37 38.75
CA PHE A 423 -10.97 -15.27 39.58
C PHE A 423 -10.85 -14.73 41.00
N ASN A 424 -10.91 -15.58 41.98
CA ASN A 424 -10.54 -15.24 43.36
C ASN A 424 -9.01 -15.22 43.54
N GLY A 425 -8.54 -14.80 44.70
CA GLY A 425 -7.12 -14.75 45.02
C GLY A 425 -6.40 -16.10 45.00
N ALA A 426 -7.12 -17.23 44.97
CA ALA A 426 -6.58 -18.58 44.81
C ALA A 426 -6.60 -19.07 43.36
N GLY A 427 -7.03 -18.25 42.38
CA GLY A 427 -7.07 -18.61 40.99
C GLY A 427 -8.24 -19.53 40.58
N ALA A 428 -9.26 -19.66 41.43
CA ALA A 428 -10.48 -20.38 41.07
C ALA A 428 -11.50 -19.44 40.41
N VAL A 429 -12.17 -19.92 39.35
CA VAL A 429 -13.24 -19.18 38.68
C VAL A 429 -14.38 -18.89 39.62
N VAL A 430 -14.80 -17.64 39.71
CA VAL A 430 -15.93 -17.20 40.50
C VAL A 430 -17.14 -17.10 39.57
N ALA A 431 -18.10 -17.98 39.73
CA ALA A 431 -19.30 -18.01 38.91
C ALA A 431 -20.31 -16.92 39.35
N GLY A 432 -20.89 -16.19 38.41
CA GLY A 432 -21.99 -15.23 38.62
C GLY A 432 -21.79 -13.91 37.95
N THR A 433 -22.88 -13.31 37.48
CA THR A 433 -22.87 -11.94 36.92
C THR A 433 -22.87 -10.92 38.07
N GLY A 434 -21.94 -9.98 38.07
CA GLY A 434 -21.87 -8.88 39.04
C GLY A 434 -21.19 -9.25 40.36
N VAL A 435 -20.22 -10.16 40.34
CA VAL A 435 -19.53 -10.65 41.53
C VAL A 435 -18.66 -9.54 42.12
N ALA A 436 -19.02 -9.10 43.33
CA ALA A 436 -18.16 -8.27 44.16
C ALA A 436 -17.07 -9.13 44.79
N GLY A 437 -15.79 -8.77 44.65
CA GLY A 437 -14.69 -9.39 45.39
C GLY A 437 -13.83 -10.41 44.61
N TYR A 438 -13.85 -10.38 43.27
CA TYR A 438 -12.82 -11.10 42.48
C TYR A 438 -11.46 -10.40 42.58
N ALA A 439 -10.40 -11.18 42.48
CA ALA A 439 -9.04 -10.68 42.60
C ALA A 439 -8.52 -10.18 41.24
N TYR A 440 -8.91 -10.83 40.14
CA TYR A 440 -8.58 -10.41 38.76
C TYR A 440 -9.57 -11.04 37.76
N SER A 441 -9.55 -10.53 36.53
CA SER A 441 -10.33 -11.06 35.42
C SER A 441 -9.45 -11.31 34.22
N THR A 442 -9.85 -12.26 33.40
CA THR A 442 -9.26 -12.47 32.08
C THR A 442 -10.36 -12.57 31.01
N THR A 443 -10.06 -12.21 29.79
CA THR A 443 -10.99 -12.34 28.67
C THR A 443 -10.52 -13.48 27.76
N THR A 444 -11.42 -14.41 27.47
CA THR A 444 -11.18 -15.49 26.51
C THR A 444 -12.02 -15.27 25.26
N LEU A 445 -11.40 -15.41 24.11
CA LEU A 445 -12.07 -15.34 22.82
C LEU A 445 -12.45 -16.73 22.34
N THR A 446 -13.66 -16.86 21.80
CA THR A 446 -14.12 -18.06 21.10
C THR A 446 -14.74 -17.66 19.77
N LEU A 447 -14.67 -18.54 18.77
CA LEU A 447 -15.26 -18.33 17.44
C LEU A 447 -16.44 -19.30 17.26
N ALA A 448 -17.57 -18.78 16.80
CA ALA A 448 -18.73 -19.60 16.49
C ALA A 448 -19.51 -19.05 15.30
N ASP A 449 -20.18 -19.93 14.57
CA ASP A 449 -21.13 -19.52 13.53
C ASP A 449 -22.48 -19.06 14.13
N SER A 450 -23.36 -18.56 13.28
CA SER A 450 -24.71 -18.10 13.67
C SER A 450 -25.59 -19.22 14.25
N GLY A 451 -25.26 -20.48 13.99
CA GLY A 451 -25.90 -21.65 14.58
C GLY A 451 -25.36 -22.07 15.96
N GLY A 452 -24.30 -21.37 16.42
CA GLY A 452 -23.62 -21.67 17.68
C GLY A 452 -22.61 -22.83 17.58
N GLN A 453 -22.26 -23.26 16.38
CA GLN A 453 -21.18 -24.23 16.18
C GLN A 453 -19.84 -23.55 16.45
N ALA A 454 -19.13 -24.03 17.45
CA ALA A 454 -17.81 -23.51 17.81
C ALA A 454 -16.70 -23.96 16.83
N TYR A 455 -15.70 -23.15 16.71
CA TYR A 455 -14.48 -23.37 15.91
C TYR A 455 -13.24 -23.26 16.78
N GLY A 456 -12.18 -23.96 16.41
CA GLY A 456 -10.93 -24.08 17.15
C GLY A 456 -10.51 -25.53 17.34
N ALA A 457 -9.35 -25.75 17.94
CA ALA A 457 -8.80 -27.10 18.11
C ALA A 457 -9.67 -28.00 18.99
N VAL A 458 -10.27 -27.46 20.05
CA VAL A 458 -11.17 -28.23 20.95
C VAL A 458 -12.44 -28.65 20.20
N ALA A 459 -12.96 -27.79 19.32
CA ALA A 459 -14.13 -28.09 18.48
C ALA A 459 -13.78 -28.99 17.29
N GLY A 460 -12.52 -29.14 16.95
CA GLY A 460 -12.05 -29.92 15.80
C GLY A 460 -12.36 -29.30 14.44
N LEU A 461 -12.77 -28.01 14.42
CA LEU A 461 -13.08 -27.25 13.23
C LEU A 461 -12.12 -26.03 13.09
N ALA A 462 -11.35 -26.00 12.01
CA ALA A 462 -10.40 -24.92 11.78
C ALA A 462 -11.09 -23.67 11.22
N PRO A 463 -10.88 -22.49 11.81
CA PRO A 463 -11.34 -21.23 11.22
C PRO A 463 -10.39 -20.76 10.13
N THR A 464 -10.86 -19.79 9.34
CA THR A 464 -10.06 -19.08 8.35
C THR A 464 -10.13 -17.58 8.63
N LEU A 465 -8.99 -16.93 8.77
CA LEU A 465 -8.92 -15.47 8.83
C LEU A 465 -8.88 -14.94 7.38
N ARG A 466 -9.93 -14.21 6.99
CA ARG A 466 -10.04 -13.62 5.66
C ARG A 466 -9.60 -12.16 5.70
N PHE A 467 -8.74 -11.80 4.76
CA PHE A 467 -8.37 -10.44 4.40
C PHE A 467 -9.07 -10.13 3.08
N GLU A 468 -10.01 -9.20 3.09
CA GLU A 468 -10.76 -8.81 1.92
C GLU A 468 -10.32 -7.41 1.49
N GLN A 469 -9.69 -7.33 0.32
CA GLN A 469 -9.27 -6.06 -0.28
C GLN A 469 -10.39 -5.53 -1.17
N THR A 470 -10.81 -4.31 -0.89
CA THR A 470 -11.83 -3.58 -1.65
C THR A 470 -11.47 -2.11 -1.81
N VAL A 471 -12.26 -1.37 -2.55
CA VAL A 471 -12.25 0.10 -2.60
C VAL A 471 -13.66 0.62 -2.45
N GLU A 472 -13.81 1.78 -1.83
CA GLU A 472 -15.11 2.39 -1.55
C GLU A 472 -15.23 3.77 -2.20
N ARG A 473 -16.46 4.23 -2.41
CA ARG A 473 -16.73 5.52 -3.04
C ARG A 473 -16.46 6.69 -2.11
N ALA A 474 -15.83 7.72 -2.66
CA ALA A 474 -15.52 8.95 -1.97
C ALA A 474 -15.91 10.18 -2.80
N HIS A 475 -16.18 11.28 -2.13
CA HIS A 475 -16.34 12.60 -2.72
C HIS A 475 -15.03 13.37 -2.60
N ASN A 476 -14.59 13.96 -3.72
CA ASN A 476 -13.40 14.81 -3.76
C ASN A 476 -13.78 16.19 -4.27
N ILE A 477 -13.45 17.23 -3.52
CA ILE A 477 -13.62 18.64 -3.89
C ILE A 477 -12.24 19.27 -3.89
N GLY A 478 -11.79 19.73 -5.04
CA GLY A 478 -10.44 20.25 -5.22
C GLY A 478 -10.39 21.62 -5.86
N SER A 479 -9.27 22.28 -5.69
CA SER A 479 -8.93 23.54 -6.36
C SER A 479 -7.43 23.62 -6.55
N ALA A 480 -7.00 24.10 -7.71
CA ALA A 480 -5.62 24.52 -7.94
C ALA A 480 -5.59 25.98 -8.33
N MET A 481 -4.49 26.66 -8.00
CA MET A 481 -4.24 28.03 -8.44
C MET A 481 -2.76 28.27 -8.65
N ASP A 482 -2.44 29.12 -9.59
CA ASP A 482 -1.11 29.68 -9.79
C ASP A 482 -1.19 31.18 -10.11
N TYR A 483 -0.21 31.91 -9.63
CA TYR A 483 -0.12 33.36 -9.80
C TYR A 483 1.32 33.81 -9.87
N ALA A 484 1.68 34.52 -10.95
CA ALA A 484 2.99 35.12 -11.12
C ALA A 484 3.06 36.51 -10.50
N VAL A 485 4.06 36.72 -9.63
CA VAL A 485 4.33 38.01 -8.98
C VAL A 485 5.72 38.49 -9.40
N ASP A 486 5.80 39.65 -9.98
CA ASP A 486 7.09 40.28 -10.27
C ASP A 486 7.65 40.94 -9.01
N THR A 487 8.87 40.57 -8.64
CA THR A 487 9.58 41.13 -7.49
C THR A 487 10.86 41.83 -7.94
N GLU A 488 11.21 42.95 -7.27
CA GLU A 488 12.42 43.71 -7.58
C GLU A 488 13.73 42.94 -7.35
N SER A 489 13.73 41.98 -6.40
CA SER A 489 14.95 41.29 -5.97
C SER A 489 15.10 39.88 -6.52
N LEU A 490 13.99 39.16 -6.78
CA LEU A 490 14.00 37.77 -7.21
C LEU A 490 13.50 37.58 -8.64
N GLY A 491 13.03 38.64 -9.30
CA GLY A 491 12.36 38.56 -10.58
C GLY A 491 10.95 38.01 -10.44
N ALA A 492 10.47 37.27 -11.44
CA ALA A 492 9.16 36.63 -11.40
C ALA A 492 9.18 35.45 -10.43
N VAL A 493 8.24 35.47 -9.47
CA VAL A 493 7.96 34.38 -8.52
C VAL A 493 6.59 33.83 -8.87
N VAL A 494 6.48 32.53 -9.14
CA VAL A 494 5.20 31.85 -9.35
C VAL A 494 4.76 31.23 -8.04
N LEU A 495 3.64 31.69 -7.51
CA LEU A 495 2.99 31.12 -6.33
C LEU A 495 2.00 30.06 -6.81
N ARG A 496 2.05 28.86 -6.22
CA ARG A 496 1.16 27.75 -6.52
C ARG A 496 0.43 27.27 -5.27
N GLY A 497 -0.81 26.86 -5.45
CA GLY A 497 -1.60 26.23 -4.39
C GLY A 497 -2.47 25.12 -4.95
N GLU A 498 -2.52 24.01 -4.24
CA GLU A 498 -3.49 22.94 -4.46
C GLU A 498 -4.21 22.61 -3.16
N PHE A 499 -5.50 22.35 -3.26
CA PHE A 499 -6.37 22.03 -2.14
C PHE A 499 -7.27 20.87 -2.52
N LEU A 500 -7.41 19.91 -1.62
CA LEU A 500 -8.28 18.73 -1.80
C LEU A 500 -8.98 18.40 -0.50
N TYR A 501 -10.30 18.48 -0.51
CA TYR A 501 -11.15 17.91 0.53
C TYR A 501 -11.70 16.57 0.05
N GLN A 502 -11.43 15.52 0.81
CA GLN A 502 -11.93 14.17 0.57
C GLN A 502 -12.93 13.81 1.66
N LYS A 503 -14.09 13.34 1.25
CA LYS A 503 -15.15 12.89 2.16
C LYS A 503 -15.43 11.40 1.92
N ASP A 504 -15.67 10.68 3.02
CA ASP A 504 -16.00 9.26 3.03
C ASP A 504 -14.84 8.35 2.56
N VAL A 505 -13.59 8.78 2.73
CA VAL A 505 -12.41 7.92 2.58
C VAL A 505 -12.20 7.10 3.86
N TYR A 506 -11.31 6.12 3.82
CA TYR A 506 -11.10 5.23 4.96
C TYR A 506 -9.74 5.44 5.61
N GLN A 507 -9.70 5.22 6.92
CA GLN A 507 -8.50 5.22 7.74
C GLN A 507 -8.39 3.90 8.51
N PRO A 508 -7.18 3.37 8.71
CA PRO A 508 -6.98 2.24 9.59
C PRO A 508 -7.07 2.70 11.05
N VAL A 509 -7.81 1.96 11.83
CA VAL A 509 -7.98 2.20 13.27
C VAL A 509 -7.60 0.95 14.03
N MET A 510 -6.89 1.14 15.14
CA MET A 510 -6.48 0.08 16.01
C MET A 510 -7.09 0.23 17.40
N ASN A 511 -7.60 -0.88 17.93
CA ASN A 511 -8.01 -1.02 19.32
C ASN A 511 -7.05 -1.98 20.04
N LEU A 512 -6.13 -1.42 20.81
CA LEU A 512 -5.09 -2.19 21.51
C LEU A 512 -5.68 -3.15 22.56
N ASP A 513 -6.78 -2.78 23.23
CA ASP A 513 -7.41 -3.68 24.19
C ASP A 513 -7.94 -4.94 23.50
N LYS A 514 -8.58 -4.77 22.33
CA LYS A 514 -9.07 -5.90 21.53
C LYS A 514 -7.93 -6.72 20.94
N LEU A 515 -6.87 -6.04 20.50
CA LEU A 515 -5.67 -6.71 19.99
C LEU A 515 -4.99 -7.52 21.08
N SER A 516 -4.85 -6.97 22.27
CA SER A 516 -4.18 -7.63 23.39
C SER A 516 -4.83 -8.95 23.80
N ILE A 517 -6.13 -9.11 23.60
CA ILE A 517 -6.87 -10.35 23.87
C ILE A 517 -7.01 -11.26 22.65
N GLY A 518 -6.45 -10.85 21.49
CA GLY A 518 -6.48 -11.64 20.26
C GLY A 518 -7.74 -11.46 19.40
N ASN A 519 -8.58 -10.46 19.68
CA ASN A 519 -9.78 -10.19 18.87
C ASN A 519 -9.42 -9.33 17.65
N LEU A 520 -8.80 -9.97 16.65
CA LEU A 520 -8.20 -9.32 15.49
C LEU A 520 -9.20 -8.51 14.67
N THR A 521 -10.40 -9.03 14.46
CA THR A 521 -11.43 -8.39 13.64
C THR A 521 -12.06 -7.16 14.29
N GLU A 522 -12.03 -7.08 15.63
CA GLU A 522 -12.45 -5.90 16.37
C GLU A 522 -11.28 -4.95 16.66
N ALA A 523 -10.05 -5.47 16.62
CA ALA A 523 -8.85 -4.71 16.90
C ALA A 523 -8.38 -3.88 15.71
N LEU A 524 -8.50 -4.42 14.50
CA LEU A 524 -7.97 -3.82 13.27
C LEU A 524 -9.13 -3.57 12.31
N LYS A 525 -9.54 -2.33 12.21
CA LYS A 525 -10.68 -1.90 11.38
C LYS A 525 -10.28 -0.79 10.44
N MET A 526 -11.02 -0.71 9.35
CA MET A 526 -11.02 0.47 8.48
C MET A 526 -12.28 1.28 8.78
N GLU A 527 -12.12 2.55 9.14
CA GLU A 527 -13.22 3.46 9.44
C GLU A 527 -13.26 4.65 8.50
N GLN A 528 -14.47 5.16 8.23
CA GLN A 528 -14.63 6.32 7.40
C GLN A 528 -14.03 7.56 8.06
N THR A 529 -13.42 8.40 7.24
CA THR A 529 -12.83 9.69 7.65
C THR A 529 -12.96 10.71 6.55
N ASN A 530 -12.88 11.97 6.93
CA ASN A 530 -12.71 13.08 6.00
C ASN A 530 -11.28 13.60 6.09
N ARG A 531 -10.71 14.00 4.95
CA ARG A 531 -9.34 14.50 4.89
C ARG A 531 -9.29 15.83 4.17
N PHE A 532 -8.41 16.70 4.62
CA PHE A 532 -8.09 17.94 3.94
C PHE A 532 -6.60 18.00 3.64
N LYS A 533 -6.27 18.07 2.38
CA LYS A 533 -4.90 18.08 1.89
C LYS A 533 -4.63 19.38 1.15
N TYR A 534 -3.42 19.92 1.30
CA TYR A 534 -3.02 21.06 0.50
C TYR A 534 -1.52 21.13 0.26
N VAL A 535 -1.16 21.78 -0.83
CA VAL A 535 0.20 22.14 -1.21
C VAL A 535 0.26 23.65 -1.40
N LEU A 536 1.26 24.28 -0.82
CA LEU A 536 1.63 25.66 -1.09
C LEU A 536 3.05 25.68 -1.63
N GLY A 537 3.24 26.26 -2.80
CA GLY A 537 4.52 26.28 -3.50
C GLY A 537 4.91 27.64 -4.01
N ALA A 538 6.20 27.84 -4.17
CA ALA A 538 6.77 29.02 -4.82
C ALA A 538 7.95 28.62 -5.72
N ASP A 539 7.93 29.08 -6.95
CA ASP A 539 8.94 28.81 -7.94
C ASP A 539 9.64 30.09 -8.37
N ILE A 540 10.94 30.01 -8.47
CA ILE A 540 11.78 31.11 -8.98
C ILE A 540 12.78 30.58 -9.99
N THR A 541 13.19 31.42 -10.93
CA THR A 541 14.31 31.14 -11.82
C THR A 541 15.52 31.96 -11.41
N VAL A 542 16.61 31.29 -11.08
CA VAL A 542 17.88 31.92 -10.68
C VAL A 542 19.00 31.48 -11.61
N MET A 543 20.16 32.15 -11.52
CA MET A 543 21.34 31.79 -12.34
C MET A 543 20.99 31.59 -13.84
N THR A 544 20.23 32.51 -14.41
CA THR A 544 19.76 32.53 -15.79
C THR A 544 18.68 31.50 -16.12
N ASN A 545 18.86 30.21 -15.77
CA ASN A 545 17.97 29.11 -16.20
C ASN A 545 17.82 27.99 -15.17
N MET A 546 18.21 28.21 -13.92
CA MET A 546 17.99 27.24 -12.84
C MET A 546 16.64 27.52 -12.20
N MET A 547 15.73 26.56 -12.29
CA MET A 547 14.47 26.58 -11.55
C MET A 547 14.71 26.12 -10.12
N VAL A 548 14.16 26.82 -9.17
CA VAL A 548 14.11 26.46 -7.76
C VAL A 548 12.66 26.50 -7.31
N SER A 549 12.16 25.40 -6.80
CA SER A 549 10.81 25.27 -6.25
C SER A 549 10.89 24.90 -4.76
N ALA A 550 10.10 25.58 -3.95
CA ALA A 550 9.90 25.22 -2.55
C ALA A 550 8.42 24.93 -2.30
N GLN A 551 8.11 23.85 -1.59
CA GLN A 551 6.73 23.47 -1.30
C GLN A 551 6.57 23.04 0.14
N PHE A 552 5.42 23.40 0.70
CA PHE A 552 4.86 22.87 1.94
C PHE A 552 3.63 22.03 1.61
N ILE A 553 3.56 20.82 2.14
CA ILE A 553 2.51 19.84 1.86
C ILE A 553 1.94 19.38 3.21
N GLN A 554 0.63 19.42 3.37
CA GLN A 554 -0.03 18.88 4.54
C GLN A 554 -1.19 17.96 4.13
N ASP A 555 -1.28 16.82 4.78
CA ASP A 555 -2.43 15.90 4.75
C ASP A 555 -3.02 15.82 6.16
N ARG A 556 -4.18 16.45 6.36
CA ARG A 556 -4.88 16.52 7.63
C ARG A 556 -6.05 15.54 7.67
N ASN A 557 -6.05 14.69 8.68
CA ASN A 557 -7.17 13.83 9.01
C ASN A 557 -8.16 14.58 9.90
N LEU A 558 -9.37 14.87 9.37
CA LEU A 558 -10.38 15.67 10.08
C LEU A 558 -11.17 14.87 11.13
N ASP A 559 -11.17 13.55 10.99
CA ASP A 559 -11.81 12.62 11.93
C ASP A 559 -10.76 11.74 12.61
N HIS A 560 -9.60 12.35 12.90
CA HIS A 560 -8.52 11.67 13.61
C HIS A 560 -8.99 11.18 14.97
N ILE A 561 -8.68 9.92 15.26
CA ILE A 561 -9.04 9.27 16.52
C ILE A 561 -7.78 9.15 17.37
N ASP A 562 -7.82 9.78 18.52
CA ASP A 562 -6.78 9.63 19.55
C ASP A 562 -7.41 9.65 20.93
N ASN A 563 -7.69 8.48 21.46
CA ASN A 563 -8.14 8.30 22.85
C ASN A 563 -6.95 8.21 23.83
N GLY A 564 -5.85 8.87 23.54
CA GLY A 564 -4.52 8.77 24.11
C GLY A 564 -4.32 9.06 25.60
N ASN A 565 -5.38 9.27 26.36
CA ASN A 565 -5.27 9.51 27.81
C ASN A 565 -5.58 8.28 28.67
N ASN A 566 -6.00 7.18 28.08
CA ASN A 566 -6.24 5.94 28.80
C ASN A 566 -5.22 4.90 28.36
N PHE A 567 -4.26 4.61 29.22
CA PHE A 567 -3.31 3.49 29.05
C PHE A 567 -3.97 2.12 28.88
N THR A 568 -5.28 2.03 29.08
CA THR A 568 -6.05 0.79 29.05
C THR A 568 -7.02 0.67 27.86
N ALA A 569 -7.25 1.74 27.11
CA ALA A 569 -8.19 1.76 26.00
C ALA A 569 -7.64 2.60 24.85
N ASP A 570 -6.50 2.19 24.31
CA ASP A 570 -5.92 2.85 23.15
C ASP A 570 -6.70 2.48 21.89
N TYR A 571 -7.66 3.33 21.55
CA TYR A 571 -8.37 3.31 20.28
C TYR A 571 -7.91 4.54 19.50
N ALA A 572 -7.20 4.30 18.40
CA ALA A 572 -6.55 5.38 17.68
C ALA A 572 -6.38 5.10 16.19
N THR A 573 -6.35 6.17 15.40
CA THR A 573 -5.89 6.10 14.01
C THR A 573 -4.45 5.59 13.99
N MET A 574 -4.21 4.59 13.16
CA MET A 574 -2.95 3.87 13.10
C MET A 574 -2.03 4.51 12.06
N HIS A 575 -0.75 4.57 12.38
CA HIS A 575 0.29 4.89 11.43
C HIS A 575 0.56 3.68 10.52
N MET A 576 0.66 3.92 9.21
CA MET A 576 0.78 2.85 8.22
C MET A 576 2.22 2.41 7.95
N THR A 577 3.16 2.86 8.74
CA THR A 577 4.56 2.47 8.62
C THR A 577 4.89 1.32 9.57
N ASN A 578 5.98 1.38 10.29
CA ASN A 578 6.44 0.31 11.16
C ASN A 578 5.76 0.32 12.55
N GLY A 579 5.40 -0.85 13.05
CA GLY A 579 4.80 -1.01 14.37
C GLY A 579 3.36 -0.50 14.44
N PHE A 580 2.62 -0.81 15.48
CA PHE A 580 1.27 -0.33 15.71
C PHE A 580 1.31 1.03 16.42
N ASN A 581 1.90 2.01 15.78
CA ASN A 581 1.99 3.36 16.32
C ASN A 581 0.77 4.18 15.96
N LYS A 582 0.40 5.14 16.83
CA LYS A 582 -0.63 6.11 16.52
C LYS A 582 -0.17 6.98 15.34
N ALA A 583 -1.10 7.25 14.43
CA ALA A 583 -0.88 8.24 13.39
C ALA A 583 -1.07 9.65 13.95
N GLU A 584 -0.44 10.61 13.30
CA GLU A 584 -0.67 12.02 13.58
C GLU A 584 -1.92 12.51 12.88
N GLU A 585 -2.55 13.55 13.46
CA GLU A 585 -3.67 14.26 12.82
C GLU A 585 -3.21 14.93 11.53
N ASN A 586 -2.01 15.50 11.53
CA ASN A 586 -1.42 16.20 10.38
C ASN A 586 -0.14 15.48 9.95
N LYS A 587 -0.01 15.21 8.65
CA LYS A 587 1.18 14.69 8.01
C LYS A 587 1.80 15.80 7.18
N GLU A 588 2.99 16.25 7.53
CA GLU A 588 3.61 17.43 6.92
C GLU A 588 4.91 17.11 6.22
N PHE A 589 5.05 17.67 5.02
CA PHE A 589 6.27 17.53 4.23
C PHE A 589 6.72 18.89 3.71
N TYR A 590 8.02 19.06 3.64
CA TYR A 590 8.70 20.21 3.06
C TYR A 590 9.59 19.75 1.93
N SER A 591 9.46 20.32 0.73
CA SER A 591 10.30 19.96 -0.39
C SER A 591 11.06 21.16 -0.96
N LEU A 592 12.27 20.88 -1.45
CA LEU A 592 13.05 21.78 -2.28
C LEU A 592 13.42 21.04 -3.55
N PHE A 593 13.09 21.63 -4.69
CA PHE A 593 13.40 21.08 -5.99
C PHE A 593 14.27 22.06 -6.79
N PHE A 594 15.28 21.53 -7.43
CA PHE A 594 16.19 22.25 -8.29
C PHE A 594 16.24 21.56 -9.64
N SER A 595 16.12 22.34 -10.72
CA SER A 595 16.26 21.84 -12.09
C SER A 595 17.10 22.80 -12.90
N LYS A 596 18.13 22.30 -13.57
CA LYS A 596 18.99 23.13 -14.38
C LYS A 596 19.42 22.43 -15.67
N PRO A 597 19.04 22.98 -16.83
CA PRO A 597 19.66 22.60 -18.09
C PRO A 597 21.12 23.08 -18.15
N PHE A 598 21.99 22.30 -18.79
CA PHE A 598 23.39 22.63 -18.99
C PHE A 598 23.90 22.13 -20.36
N GLY A 599 25.13 22.46 -20.70
CA GLY A 599 25.68 22.23 -22.04
C GLY A 599 25.57 23.50 -22.92
N ALA A 600 26.23 23.49 -24.08
CA ALA A 600 26.28 24.66 -24.97
C ALA A 600 24.90 25.01 -25.55
N GLU A 601 24.09 23.99 -25.82
CA GLU A 601 22.72 24.09 -26.36
C GLU A 601 21.65 23.77 -25.31
N GLN A 602 22.04 23.68 -24.01
CA GLN A 602 21.17 23.30 -22.89
C GLN A 602 20.53 21.91 -23.05
N GLN A 603 21.20 21.04 -23.78
CA GLN A 603 20.72 19.71 -24.16
C GLN A 603 20.78 18.68 -23.02
N HIS A 604 21.51 18.98 -21.95
CA HIS A 604 21.61 18.14 -20.77
C HIS A 604 20.80 18.78 -19.63
N ARG A 605 20.40 17.96 -18.65
CA ARG A 605 19.69 18.45 -17.46
C ARG A 605 20.13 17.70 -16.22
N TRP A 606 20.22 18.40 -15.10
CA TRP A 606 20.23 17.74 -13.80
C TRP A 606 19.08 18.27 -12.95
N ASN A 607 18.55 17.39 -12.11
CA ASN A 607 17.52 17.69 -11.15
C ASN A 607 17.96 17.23 -9.77
N ASN A 608 17.49 17.90 -8.74
CA ASN A 608 17.62 17.46 -7.37
C ASN A 608 16.37 17.82 -6.58
N ILE A 609 15.76 16.82 -5.94
CA ILE A 609 14.68 17.03 -4.99
C ILE A 609 15.13 16.56 -3.62
N ILE A 610 14.83 17.36 -2.60
CA ILE A 610 15.01 17.00 -1.19
C ILE A 610 13.65 17.16 -0.53
N MET A 611 13.18 16.12 0.13
CA MET A 611 11.94 16.17 0.88
C MET A 611 12.18 15.80 2.34
N PHE A 612 11.55 16.55 3.23
CA PHE A 612 11.63 16.38 4.68
C PHE A 612 10.22 16.08 5.19
N GLU A 613 10.09 15.03 5.96
CA GLU A 613 8.90 14.73 6.74
C GLU A 613 9.06 15.32 8.14
N GLU A 614 8.02 15.90 8.73
CA GLU A 614 8.07 16.56 10.03
C GLU A 614 8.71 15.66 11.11
N ASN A 615 8.39 14.38 11.11
CA ASN A 615 8.88 13.39 12.07
C ASN A 615 10.28 12.87 11.80
N GLY A 616 11.02 13.50 10.90
CA GLY A 616 12.44 13.26 10.69
C GLY A 616 12.78 12.32 9.53
N GLY A 617 11.78 11.81 8.81
CA GLY A 617 11.99 11.09 7.55
C GLY A 617 12.50 12.04 6.46
N LYS A 618 13.42 11.56 5.62
CA LYS A 618 14.03 12.38 4.56
C LYS A 618 14.28 11.55 3.32
N TRP A 619 14.08 12.20 2.18
CA TRP A 619 14.39 11.65 0.87
C TRP A 619 15.15 12.68 0.03
N ASN A 620 16.15 12.21 -0.69
CA ASN A 620 16.86 12.98 -1.69
C ASN A 620 17.02 12.15 -2.96
N ARG A 621 16.59 12.71 -4.06
CA ARG A 621 16.87 12.20 -5.40
C ARG A 621 17.69 13.22 -6.16
N PHE A 622 18.79 12.76 -6.73
CA PHE A 622 19.60 13.52 -7.67
C PHE A 622 19.67 12.75 -8.97
N ASP A 623 19.27 13.37 -10.05
CA ASP A 623 19.32 12.76 -11.38
C ASP A 623 19.98 13.67 -12.42
N VAL A 624 20.58 13.04 -13.42
CA VAL A 624 21.21 13.69 -14.56
C VAL A 624 20.80 12.96 -15.83
N GLU A 625 20.30 13.75 -16.79
CA GLU A 625 20.13 13.31 -18.17
C GLU A 625 21.21 13.95 -19.03
N TYR A 626 21.97 13.14 -19.75
CA TYR A 626 23.05 13.56 -20.63
C TYR A 626 22.79 13.09 -22.05
N SER A 627 22.44 14.00 -22.95
CA SER A 627 22.25 13.71 -24.36
C SER A 627 23.61 13.58 -25.07
N PHE A 628 23.95 12.38 -25.51
CA PHE A 628 25.14 12.17 -26.33
C PHE A 628 24.94 12.69 -27.77
N ASN A 629 23.73 12.56 -28.25
CA ASN A 629 23.20 13.11 -29.48
C ASN A 629 21.65 13.17 -29.37
N ASP A 630 20.97 13.49 -30.45
CA ASP A 630 19.50 13.63 -30.46
C ASP A 630 18.76 12.32 -30.18
N GLU A 631 19.40 11.18 -30.41
CA GLU A 631 18.80 9.86 -30.27
C GLU A 631 19.21 9.14 -28.97
N LEU A 632 20.41 9.42 -28.44
CA LEU A 632 20.99 8.65 -27.34
C LEU A 632 21.18 9.51 -26.09
N ILE A 633 20.51 9.10 -25.00
CA ILE A 633 20.52 9.77 -23.71
C ILE A 633 21.03 8.81 -22.64
N GLY A 634 22.06 9.23 -21.90
CA GLY A 634 22.48 8.57 -20.68
C GLY A 634 21.78 9.15 -19.47
N MET A 635 21.41 8.30 -18.55
CA MET A 635 20.71 8.66 -17.32
C MET A 635 21.52 8.19 -16.12
N PHE A 636 21.58 9.02 -15.11
CA PHE A 636 22.16 8.72 -13.80
C PHE A 636 21.16 9.16 -12.75
N GLU A 637 20.90 8.31 -11.75
CA GLU A 637 20.03 8.64 -10.63
C GLU A 637 20.62 8.11 -9.33
N TYR A 638 20.52 8.90 -8.27
CA TYR A 638 20.89 8.52 -6.93
C TYR A 638 19.76 8.86 -5.97
N ASP A 639 19.20 7.83 -5.36
CA ASP A 639 18.15 7.92 -4.35
C ASP A 639 18.67 7.56 -2.98
N LYS A 640 18.44 8.45 -2.03
CA LYS A 640 18.78 8.24 -0.63
C LYS A 640 17.57 8.49 0.24
N TYR A 641 17.23 7.48 1.02
CA TYR A 641 16.21 7.54 2.06
C TYR A 641 16.88 7.42 3.43
N TRP A 642 16.42 8.18 4.41
CA TRP A 642 16.90 8.07 5.80
C TRP A 642 15.95 8.72 6.78
N GLY A 643 16.05 8.36 8.06
CA GLY A 643 15.22 8.84 9.16
C GLY A 643 14.84 7.71 10.09
N ASP A 644 13.93 8.01 11.01
CA ASP A 644 13.40 7.00 11.90
C ASP A 644 12.57 5.97 11.12
N GLU A 645 12.65 4.71 11.50
CA GLU A 645 11.94 3.61 10.85
C GLU A 645 10.40 3.74 10.89
N ASN A 646 9.88 4.62 11.73
CA ASN A 646 8.45 4.93 11.82
C ASN A 646 8.01 6.04 10.86
N THR A 647 8.93 6.61 10.08
CA THR A 647 8.63 7.64 9.09
C THR A 647 8.47 7.03 7.70
N GLN A 648 7.80 7.73 6.82
CA GLN A 648 7.58 7.28 5.45
C GLN A 648 8.90 7.02 4.72
N PHE A 649 9.86 7.93 4.83
CA PHE A 649 11.14 7.78 4.14
C PHE A 649 12.15 6.95 4.94
N GLY A 650 12.08 6.96 6.28
CA GLY A 650 13.01 6.19 7.11
C GLY A 650 12.89 4.68 6.91
N GLN A 651 11.65 4.17 6.75
CA GLN A 651 11.44 2.75 6.48
C GLN A 651 12.05 2.27 5.15
N LEU A 652 12.32 3.20 4.22
CA LEU A 652 12.93 2.91 2.92
C LEU A 652 14.45 3.01 2.93
N GLU A 653 15.08 3.24 4.06
CA GLU A 653 16.52 3.49 4.13
C GLU A 653 17.34 2.39 3.45
N ALA A 654 16.95 1.13 3.62
CA ALA A 654 17.57 -0.01 2.97
C ALA A 654 17.34 -0.08 1.44
N SER A 655 16.37 0.66 0.91
CA SER A 655 16.10 0.76 -0.54
C SER A 655 16.89 1.88 -1.22
N SER A 656 17.76 2.58 -0.50
CA SER A 656 18.64 3.60 -1.10
C SER A 656 19.52 2.99 -2.19
N ASN A 657 19.60 3.64 -3.34
CA ASN A 657 20.20 3.01 -4.52
C ASN A 657 20.86 4.03 -5.46
N LEU A 658 21.61 3.49 -6.40
CA LEU A 658 22.19 4.21 -7.53
C LEU A 658 21.79 3.50 -8.80
N GLN A 659 21.22 4.24 -9.74
CA GLN A 659 20.74 3.76 -11.03
C GLN A 659 21.50 4.39 -12.19
N LEU A 660 21.80 3.59 -13.19
CA LEU A 660 22.29 4.03 -14.48
C LEU A 660 21.31 3.59 -15.56
N GLY A 661 21.06 4.46 -16.50
CA GLY A 661 20.18 4.17 -17.62
C GLY A 661 20.75 4.62 -18.94
N LEU A 662 20.27 3.99 -19.99
CA LEU A 662 20.53 4.37 -21.39
C LEU A 662 19.21 4.34 -22.14
N LYS A 663 18.89 5.45 -22.83
CA LYS A 663 17.67 5.60 -23.61
C LYS A 663 18.04 5.93 -25.05
N TYR A 664 17.51 5.17 -25.99
CA TYR A 664 17.62 5.39 -27.43
C TYR A 664 16.25 5.72 -27.98
N ILE A 665 16.16 6.86 -28.67
CA ILE A 665 14.93 7.38 -29.28
C ILE A 665 15.01 7.14 -30.79
N PHE A 666 13.93 6.72 -31.42
CA PHE A 666 13.85 6.43 -32.86
C PHE A 666 12.53 6.83 -33.49
#